data_b4043ff180c1ab87effdae958ef30709
#
_entry.id   b4043ff180c1ab87effdae958ef30709
#
_cell.length_a   1.000
_cell.length_b   1.000
_cell.length_c   1.000
_cell.angle_alpha   90.00
_cell.angle_beta   90.00
_cell.angle_gamma   90.00
#
_symmetry.space_group_name_H-M   'P 1'
#
loop_
_entity.id
_entity.type
_entity.pdbx_description
1 polymer ?
#
loop_
_entity_poly.entity_id
_entity_poly.type
_entity_poly.pdbx_seq_one_letter_code
_entity_poly.pdbx_strand_id
1 'polypeptide(L)'
;MIAIAPSLRALSGQHVDALLRAARIERFPAEHTIGTEGAKAENLYLVLKGEVCAYLGSSMREVSGMLSRGGVFGGNLLAGEPNLFSYSAERDTLAASWSDEALRRADAEAPGLRKQLSVRLSKDRRIVELADIMQHVPLLRNTSSVLRYRLLQETTLMRFSAGSFLYRDGEPSTTCYIVVSGEVELTRAMASGERETTVVLGRGGMFGDTDLLASAPRSESAEAKLETEVLAIARIDLEALKRADGAFRLAVAARLGSNKPLSKPQDIILLVNGTRYDARAAASLIQASLASIGEKRVVALEVAPEGAGGDAGDDLRLQVPRDPARGMEALDERVRSLGARYVILYSRIEDSLTWLAEPVWDTIIDNRVSSTVYFTEDLKRSFPIETPQLTSVQYVELRPAGSKEEEQTVRSGAIRLRVDQISPEMRFESLTQANRTALHRLARTLTHQSVGIALGGGSAWGFAHVPLVRALVEAGIPIDMLSGTSMGSVVAVGYASRGLEALDDLIVSAPEFAWRLAFSPITRKPLDALCNRLVPHRRLQDLPIPAFPVAVDIQTGRACVFRHGAVLRALKASTAVPVAIVPEIVDGIRYVDGGIMNNVPVSCLVEEGADFIIASNVIPAPARLAREKHKWPITEILSQISPLGRFQDALRSMFLMMRDAGTRQAASAQVTFAPSVRQYNLVEIQAGRKIAESVEPEIPAFIELVKEKYKAFCRNRDY
;
A
#
# COMPACT_ATOMS: atom_id res chain seq x y z
N MET A 1 1.14 -29.91 -7.62
CA MET A 1 -0.04 -29.03 -7.39
C MET A 1 -0.10 -28.53 -5.93
N ILE A 2 -0.39 -29.36 -4.93
CA ILE A 2 -0.57 -28.91 -3.53
C ILE A 2 0.74 -28.40 -2.89
N ALA A 3 1.89 -28.92 -3.31
CA ALA A 3 3.21 -28.48 -2.82
C ALA A 3 3.51 -26.99 -3.08
N ILE A 4 2.84 -26.36 -4.05
CA ILE A 4 3.00 -24.93 -4.35
C ILE A 4 2.19 -24.05 -3.41
N ALA A 5 1.20 -24.61 -2.66
CA ALA A 5 0.35 -23.87 -1.74
C ALA A 5 0.91 -23.95 -0.32
N PRO A 6 1.46 -22.89 0.25
CA PRO A 6 2.04 -22.89 1.59
C PRO A 6 1.05 -23.36 2.65
N SER A 7 -0.19 -22.87 2.59
CA SER A 7 -1.27 -23.24 3.51
C SER A 7 -1.65 -24.73 3.47
N LEU A 8 -1.28 -25.47 2.42
CA LEU A 8 -1.62 -26.87 2.23
C LEU A 8 -0.42 -27.83 2.39
N ARG A 9 0.81 -27.33 2.48
CA ARG A 9 2.05 -28.14 2.54
C ARG A 9 2.10 -29.13 3.70
N ALA A 10 1.48 -28.81 4.81
CA ALA A 10 1.52 -29.66 6.00
C ALA A 10 0.34 -30.66 6.11
N LEU A 11 -0.41 -30.88 5.04
CA LEU A 11 -1.36 -31.97 4.96
C LEU A 11 -0.63 -33.31 4.87
N SER A 12 -1.16 -34.37 5.47
CA SER A 12 -0.61 -35.72 5.30
C SER A 12 -0.72 -36.19 3.85
N GLY A 13 0.13 -37.10 3.43
CA GLY A 13 0.10 -37.66 2.06
C GLY A 13 -1.30 -38.19 1.69
N GLN A 14 -1.98 -38.89 2.61
CA GLN A 14 -3.34 -39.39 2.37
C GLN A 14 -4.36 -38.25 2.12
N HIS A 15 -4.28 -37.15 2.86
CA HIS A 15 -5.14 -35.98 2.66
C HIS A 15 -4.81 -35.27 1.33
N VAL A 16 -3.53 -35.18 0.97
CA VAL A 16 -3.08 -34.63 -0.32
C VAL A 16 -3.64 -35.44 -1.48
N ASP A 17 -3.54 -36.78 -1.42
CA ASP A 17 -4.04 -37.67 -2.47
C ASP A 17 -5.56 -37.60 -2.64
N ALA A 18 -6.32 -37.55 -1.54
CA ALA A 18 -7.77 -37.40 -1.57
C ALA A 18 -8.17 -36.05 -2.18
N LEU A 19 -7.46 -34.98 -1.80
CA LEU A 19 -7.71 -33.62 -2.32
C LEU A 19 -7.38 -33.54 -3.81
N LEU A 20 -6.28 -34.16 -4.27
CA LEU A 20 -5.91 -34.18 -5.69
C LEU A 20 -6.92 -34.93 -6.55
N ARG A 21 -7.45 -36.09 -6.08
CA ARG A 21 -8.47 -36.86 -6.82
C ARG A 21 -9.79 -36.08 -6.93
N ALA A 22 -10.14 -35.28 -5.93
CA ALA A 22 -11.36 -34.49 -5.90
C ALA A 22 -11.26 -33.16 -6.66
N ALA A 23 -10.06 -32.75 -7.11
CA ALA A 23 -9.83 -31.49 -7.78
C ALA A 23 -10.41 -31.44 -9.18
N ARG A 24 -10.98 -30.30 -9.57
CA ARG A 24 -11.27 -29.95 -10.95
C ARG A 24 -10.33 -28.83 -11.38
N ILE A 25 -9.97 -28.82 -12.67
CA ILE A 25 -9.14 -27.74 -13.23
C ILE A 25 -10.06 -26.82 -14.03
N GLU A 26 -10.06 -25.56 -13.65
CA GLU A 26 -10.88 -24.52 -14.30
C GLU A 26 -9.96 -23.45 -14.90
N ARG A 27 -10.40 -22.89 -16.03
CA ARG A 27 -9.70 -21.78 -16.70
C ARG A 27 -10.60 -20.55 -16.68
N PHE A 28 -10.06 -19.44 -16.24
CA PHE A 28 -10.72 -18.15 -16.19
C PHE A 28 -9.97 -17.18 -17.11
N PRO A 29 -10.62 -16.62 -18.13
CA PRO A 29 -10.02 -15.59 -18.96
C PRO A 29 -9.75 -14.32 -18.12
N ALA A 30 -8.87 -13.46 -18.60
CA ALA A 30 -8.63 -12.16 -17.98
C ALA A 30 -9.94 -11.38 -17.77
N GLU A 31 -10.05 -10.65 -16.67
CA GLU A 31 -11.22 -9.87 -16.24
C GLU A 31 -12.47 -10.70 -15.85
N HIS A 32 -12.38 -12.03 -15.85
CA HIS A 32 -13.49 -12.88 -15.43
C HIS A 32 -13.71 -12.82 -13.92
N THR A 33 -14.93 -12.53 -13.48
CA THR A 33 -15.31 -12.57 -12.07
C THR A 33 -15.53 -14.02 -11.63
N ILE A 34 -14.73 -14.49 -10.70
CA ILE A 34 -14.78 -15.89 -10.19
C ILE A 34 -15.74 -16.01 -9.01
N GLY A 35 -15.84 -14.97 -8.20
CA GLY A 35 -16.74 -14.92 -7.06
C GLY A 35 -17.06 -13.47 -6.70
N THR A 36 -18.21 -13.24 -6.08
CA THR A 36 -18.68 -11.89 -5.69
C THR A 36 -18.79 -11.80 -4.17
N GLU A 37 -18.39 -10.68 -3.60
CA GLU A 37 -18.57 -10.36 -2.18
C GLU A 37 -20.03 -10.52 -1.76
N GLY A 38 -20.27 -11.13 -0.60
CA GLY A 38 -21.60 -11.39 -0.09
C GLY A 38 -22.35 -12.56 -0.76
N ALA A 39 -21.91 -13.04 -1.91
CA ALA A 39 -22.47 -14.22 -2.54
C ALA A 39 -22.03 -15.50 -1.81
N LYS A 40 -22.83 -16.56 -1.92
CA LYS A 40 -22.48 -17.88 -1.37
C LYS A 40 -21.15 -18.35 -1.97
N ALA A 41 -20.22 -18.76 -1.11
CA ALA A 41 -18.98 -19.40 -1.56
C ALA A 41 -19.33 -20.78 -2.17
N GLU A 42 -19.01 -20.98 -3.44
CA GLU A 42 -19.35 -22.22 -4.18
C GLU A 42 -18.18 -23.21 -4.20
N ASN A 43 -16.98 -22.70 -4.33
CA ASN A 43 -15.77 -23.52 -4.41
C ASN A 43 -14.63 -22.96 -3.59
N LEU A 44 -13.75 -23.85 -3.15
CA LEU A 44 -12.39 -23.55 -2.71
C LEU A 44 -11.48 -23.59 -3.96
N TYR A 45 -10.57 -22.63 -4.10
CA TYR A 45 -9.69 -22.52 -5.25
C TYR A 45 -8.21 -22.48 -4.86
N LEU A 46 -7.35 -23.04 -5.70
CA LEU A 46 -5.90 -22.92 -5.66
C LEU A 46 -5.42 -22.42 -7.02
N VAL A 47 -4.75 -21.29 -7.08
CA VAL A 47 -4.17 -20.75 -8.31
C VAL A 47 -2.99 -21.61 -8.75
N LEU A 48 -3.05 -22.17 -9.95
CA LEU A 48 -1.99 -22.97 -10.55
C LEU A 48 -1.12 -22.15 -11.51
N LYS A 49 -1.75 -21.20 -12.23
CA LYS A 49 -1.11 -20.27 -13.15
C LYS A 49 -1.98 -19.01 -13.27
N GLY A 50 -1.37 -17.86 -13.48
CA GLY A 50 -2.06 -16.58 -13.60
C GLY A 50 -2.18 -15.84 -12.26
N GLU A 51 -3.07 -14.86 -12.19
CA GLU A 51 -3.29 -14.01 -11.02
C GLU A 51 -4.77 -13.75 -10.79
N VAL A 52 -5.16 -13.79 -9.53
CA VAL A 52 -6.51 -13.45 -9.06
C VAL A 52 -6.43 -12.26 -8.13
N CYS A 53 -7.21 -11.23 -8.42
CA CYS A 53 -7.39 -10.09 -7.55
C CYS A 53 -8.54 -10.34 -6.58
N ALA A 54 -8.29 -10.19 -5.29
CA ALA A 54 -9.31 -10.11 -4.25
C ALA A 54 -9.59 -8.64 -3.96
N TYR A 55 -10.86 -8.21 -4.06
CA TYR A 55 -11.26 -6.83 -3.87
C TYR A 55 -12.59 -6.70 -3.16
N LEU A 56 -12.79 -5.57 -2.49
CA LEU A 56 -14.06 -5.16 -1.89
C LEU A 56 -14.79 -4.22 -2.85
N GLY A 57 -16.12 -4.37 -2.95
CA GLY A 57 -16.95 -3.58 -3.84
C GLY A 57 -16.95 -4.06 -5.31
N SER A 58 -17.95 -3.63 -6.08
CA SER A 58 -18.21 -4.16 -7.41
C SER A 58 -17.61 -3.36 -8.56
N SER A 59 -17.40 -2.04 -8.42
CA SER A 59 -16.97 -1.19 -9.55
C SER A 59 -15.81 -0.25 -9.29
N MET A 60 -15.58 0.12 -8.03
CA MET A 60 -14.37 0.82 -7.62
C MET A 60 -13.59 -0.13 -6.73
N ARG A 61 -12.88 -1.05 -7.35
CA ARG A 61 -12.22 -2.18 -6.70
C ARG A 61 -11.17 -1.69 -5.70
N GLU A 62 -11.47 -1.83 -4.42
CA GLU A 62 -10.42 -1.80 -3.42
C GLU A 62 -9.69 -3.15 -3.48
N VAL A 63 -8.50 -3.17 -4.06
CA VAL A 63 -7.67 -4.37 -4.14
C VAL A 63 -7.22 -4.71 -2.73
N SER A 64 -7.83 -5.74 -2.17
CA SER A 64 -7.47 -6.26 -0.84
C SER A 64 -6.29 -7.23 -0.90
N GLY A 65 -6.03 -7.81 -2.08
CA GLY A 65 -4.87 -8.67 -2.30
C GLY A 65 -4.78 -9.23 -3.71
N MET A 66 -3.56 -9.66 -4.07
CA MET A 66 -3.27 -10.36 -5.31
C MET A 66 -2.84 -11.80 -4.98
N LEU A 67 -3.50 -12.75 -5.58
CA LEU A 67 -3.25 -14.18 -5.41
C LEU A 67 -2.59 -14.72 -6.68
N SER A 68 -1.31 -15.02 -6.59
CA SER A 68 -0.54 -15.66 -7.65
C SER A 68 -0.49 -17.18 -7.47
N ARG A 69 0.34 -17.87 -8.24
CA ARG A 69 0.54 -19.32 -8.17
C ARG A 69 0.77 -19.78 -6.72
N GLY A 70 -0.04 -20.70 -6.24
CA GLY A 70 -0.04 -21.20 -4.87
C GLY A 70 -1.02 -20.48 -3.93
N GLY A 71 -1.60 -19.37 -4.35
CA GLY A 71 -2.64 -18.67 -3.59
C GLY A 71 -3.92 -19.50 -3.49
N VAL A 72 -4.52 -19.52 -2.30
CA VAL A 72 -5.77 -20.24 -2.01
C VAL A 72 -6.84 -19.22 -1.66
N PHE A 73 -8.06 -19.36 -2.19
CA PHE A 73 -9.20 -18.51 -1.89
C PHE A 73 -10.53 -19.28 -1.89
N GLY A 74 -11.59 -18.65 -1.39
CA GLY A 74 -12.89 -19.32 -1.24
C GLY A 74 -12.97 -20.20 0.01
N GLY A 75 -12.09 -20.04 0.98
CA GLY A 75 -12.08 -20.80 2.25
C GLY A 75 -13.36 -20.70 3.08
N ASN A 76 -14.16 -19.65 2.87
CA ASN A 76 -15.48 -19.43 3.46
C ASN A 76 -16.47 -20.57 3.20
N LEU A 77 -16.29 -21.31 2.09
CA LEU A 77 -17.05 -22.53 1.78
C LEU A 77 -17.03 -23.54 2.94
N LEU A 78 -15.87 -23.70 3.60
CA LEU A 78 -15.71 -24.68 4.68
C LEU A 78 -16.55 -24.37 5.91
N ALA A 79 -16.92 -23.11 6.10
CA ALA A 79 -17.78 -22.65 7.19
C ALA A 79 -19.24 -22.44 6.75
N GLY A 80 -19.55 -22.55 5.46
CA GLY A 80 -20.86 -22.22 4.93
C GLY A 80 -21.18 -20.71 4.91
N GLU A 81 -20.13 -19.88 4.95
CA GLU A 81 -20.23 -18.41 4.97
C GLU A 81 -20.15 -17.83 3.55
N PRO A 82 -20.71 -16.63 3.30
CA PRO A 82 -20.57 -15.95 2.03
C PRO A 82 -19.12 -15.50 1.78
N ASN A 83 -18.78 -15.23 0.51
CA ASN A 83 -17.47 -14.66 0.15
C ASN A 83 -17.26 -13.32 0.84
N LEU A 84 -16.09 -13.15 1.46
CA LEU A 84 -15.67 -11.88 2.06
C LEU A 84 -15.19 -10.87 1.01
N PHE A 85 -14.74 -11.36 -0.13
CA PHE A 85 -14.21 -10.57 -1.23
C PHE A 85 -14.87 -10.97 -2.54
N SER A 86 -14.89 -10.04 -3.48
CA SER A 86 -15.02 -10.39 -4.89
C SER A 86 -13.66 -10.84 -5.42
N TYR A 87 -13.68 -11.83 -6.31
CA TYR A 87 -12.46 -12.38 -6.92
C TYR A 87 -12.55 -12.26 -8.43
N SER A 88 -11.56 -11.68 -9.08
CA SER A 88 -11.46 -11.64 -10.54
C SER A 88 -10.09 -12.11 -11.02
N ALA A 89 -10.06 -12.77 -12.16
CA ALA A 89 -8.83 -13.10 -12.86
C ALA A 89 -8.25 -11.83 -13.48
N GLU A 90 -7.07 -11.38 -13.06
CA GLU A 90 -6.40 -10.23 -13.66
C GLU A 90 -5.76 -10.56 -15.01
N ARG A 91 -5.48 -11.83 -15.25
CA ARG A 91 -5.01 -12.41 -16.51
C ARG A 91 -5.55 -13.82 -16.66
N ASP A 92 -5.32 -14.46 -17.81
CA ASP A 92 -5.73 -15.83 -18.03
C ASP A 92 -5.22 -16.72 -16.90
N THR A 93 -6.15 -17.23 -16.10
CA THR A 93 -5.85 -17.95 -14.86
C THR A 93 -6.30 -19.39 -14.96
N LEU A 94 -5.43 -20.29 -14.50
CA LEU A 94 -5.72 -21.71 -14.31
C LEU A 94 -5.79 -21.97 -12.80
N ALA A 95 -6.89 -22.51 -12.31
CA ALA A 95 -7.05 -22.87 -10.90
C ALA A 95 -7.53 -24.30 -10.73
N ALA A 96 -7.12 -24.94 -9.64
CA ALA A 96 -7.79 -26.13 -9.12
C ALA A 96 -8.95 -25.67 -8.23
N SER A 97 -10.09 -26.33 -8.38
CA SER A 97 -11.32 -26.01 -7.63
C SER A 97 -11.89 -27.24 -6.92
N TRP A 98 -12.53 -27.03 -5.78
CA TRP A 98 -13.23 -28.04 -5.01
C TRP A 98 -14.57 -27.49 -4.53
N SER A 99 -15.66 -28.09 -4.97
CA SER A 99 -16.99 -27.81 -4.42
C SER A 99 -17.15 -28.42 -3.02
N ASP A 100 -18.16 -27.97 -2.27
CA ASP A 100 -18.47 -28.55 -0.94
C ASP A 100 -18.70 -30.07 -0.99
N GLU A 101 -19.38 -30.54 -2.03
CA GLU A 101 -19.61 -31.97 -2.24
C GLU A 101 -18.28 -32.73 -2.54
N ALA A 102 -17.38 -32.14 -3.35
CA ALA A 102 -16.08 -32.71 -3.61
C ALA A 102 -15.22 -32.83 -2.35
N LEU A 103 -15.26 -31.80 -1.50
CA LEU A 103 -14.56 -31.80 -0.21
C LEU A 103 -15.15 -32.77 0.77
N ARG A 104 -16.48 -32.98 0.79
CA ARG A 104 -17.10 -34.03 1.61
C ARG A 104 -16.71 -35.43 1.18
N ARG A 105 -16.64 -35.67 -0.12
CA ARG A 105 -16.16 -36.98 -0.65
C ARG A 105 -14.69 -37.22 -0.30
N ALA A 106 -13.85 -36.22 -0.46
CA ALA A 106 -12.44 -36.31 -0.08
C ALA A 106 -12.26 -36.53 1.45
N ASP A 107 -13.11 -35.91 2.28
CA ASP A 107 -13.09 -36.11 3.73
C ASP A 107 -13.56 -37.53 4.13
N ALA A 108 -14.49 -38.13 3.37
CA ALA A 108 -14.90 -39.52 3.57
C ALA A 108 -13.78 -40.51 3.20
N GLU A 109 -12.96 -40.22 2.18
CA GLU A 109 -11.79 -41.01 1.79
C GLU A 109 -10.61 -40.81 2.76
N ALA A 110 -10.41 -39.61 3.28
CA ALA A 110 -9.36 -39.24 4.22
C ALA A 110 -9.95 -38.46 5.41
N PRO A 111 -10.43 -39.16 6.45
CA PRO A 111 -11.15 -38.54 7.57
C PRO A 111 -10.34 -37.45 8.27
N GLY A 112 -10.98 -36.31 8.53
CA GLY A 112 -10.38 -35.15 9.17
C GLY A 112 -9.79 -34.12 8.20
N LEU A 113 -9.83 -34.35 6.89
CA LEU A 113 -9.35 -33.41 5.89
C LEU A 113 -10.07 -32.05 5.97
N ARG A 114 -11.41 -32.05 6.02
CA ARG A 114 -12.19 -30.79 6.13
C ARG A 114 -11.84 -30.01 7.39
N LYS A 115 -11.69 -30.69 8.52
CA LYS A 115 -11.29 -30.06 9.80
C LYS A 115 -9.91 -29.42 9.67
N GLN A 116 -8.95 -30.13 9.08
CA GLN A 116 -7.60 -29.59 8.85
C GLN A 116 -7.61 -28.41 7.89
N LEU A 117 -8.35 -28.49 6.77
CA LEU A 117 -8.52 -27.37 5.85
C LEU A 117 -9.19 -26.17 6.55
N SER A 118 -10.26 -26.39 7.31
CA SER A 118 -10.96 -25.32 8.06
C SER A 118 -10.03 -24.62 9.05
N VAL A 119 -9.21 -25.35 9.79
CA VAL A 119 -8.23 -24.76 10.71
C VAL A 119 -7.16 -23.96 9.96
N ARG A 120 -6.62 -24.51 8.87
CA ARG A 120 -5.54 -23.88 8.09
C ARG A 120 -6.00 -22.65 7.32
N LEU A 121 -7.23 -22.65 6.83
CA LEU A 121 -7.81 -21.56 6.05
C LEU A 121 -8.69 -20.63 6.89
N SER A 122 -8.73 -20.82 8.21
CA SER A 122 -9.51 -19.96 9.13
C SER A 122 -9.04 -18.50 9.11
N LYS A 123 -7.76 -18.25 8.82
CA LYS A 123 -7.21 -16.90 8.67
C LYS A 123 -7.85 -16.13 7.50
N ASP A 124 -8.23 -16.83 6.41
CA ASP A 124 -8.85 -16.17 5.25
C ASP A 124 -10.16 -15.48 5.61
N ARG A 125 -10.89 -16.01 6.58
CA ARG A 125 -12.13 -15.43 7.12
C ARG A 125 -11.90 -14.13 7.92
N ARG A 126 -10.72 -13.97 8.49
CA ARG A 126 -10.34 -12.85 9.35
C ARG A 126 -9.23 -11.99 8.74
N ILE A 127 -9.02 -12.12 7.43
CA ILE A 127 -7.84 -11.54 6.77
C ILE A 127 -7.77 -10.02 6.93
N VAL A 128 -8.92 -9.34 6.91
CA VAL A 128 -9.00 -7.88 7.10
C VAL A 128 -8.58 -7.50 8.52
N GLU A 129 -9.09 -8.22 9.53
CA GLU A 129 -8.72 -8.01 10.93
C GLU A 129 -7.22 -8.30 11.17
N LEU A 130 -6.71 -9.40 10.60
CA LEU A 130 -5.32 -9.79 10.76
C LEU A 130 -4.36 -8.85 10.03
N ALA A 131 -4.74 -8.36 8.85
CA ALA A 131 -3.99 -7.35 8.12
C ALA A 131 -3.93 -6.01 8.89
N ASP A 132 -5.05 -5.62 9.52
CA ASP A 132 -5.10 -4.44 10.41
C ASP A 132 -4.15 -4.60 11.61
N ILE A 133 -4.13 -5.77 12.24
CA ILE A 133 -3.18 -6.04 13.34
C ILE A 133 -1.74 -5.91 12.86
N MET A 134 -1.39 -6.52 11.72
CA MET A 134 -0.03 -6.51 11.20
C MET A 134 0.49 -5.10 10.86
N GLN A 135 -0.36 -4.20 10.38
CA GLN A 135 0.06 -2.82 10.11
C GLN A 135 0.43 -2.03 11.36
N HIS A 136 -0.09 -2.42 12.53
CA HIS A 136 0.22 -1.79 13.80
C HIS A 136 1.47 -2.38 14.49
N VAL A 137 1.99 -3.50 13.99
CA VAL A 137 3.22 -4.11 14.51
C VAL A 137 4.42 -3.22 14.15
N PRO A 138 5.22 -2.74 15.12
CA PRO A 138 6.31 -1.78 14.86
C PRO A 138 7.30 -2.23 13.78
N LEU A 139 7.63 -3.53 13.75
CA LEU A 139 8.57 -4.11 12.78
C LEU A 139 7.99 -4.16 11.34
N LEU A 140 6.68 -4.29 11.21
CA LEU A 140 5.97 -4.43 9.93
C LEU A 140 5.31 -3.14 9.44
N ARG A 141 5.24 -2.12 10.28
CA ARG A 141 4.49 -0.89 10.03
C ARG A 141 4.87 -0.18 8.73
N ASN A 142 6.16 -0.16 8.39
CA ASN A 142 6.69 0.51 7.21
C ASN A 142 6.84 -0.43 5.99
N THR A 143 6.46 -1.69 6.11
CA THR A 143 6.44 -2.65 5.01
C THR A 143 5.23 -2.38 4.11
N SER A 144 5.35 -2.56 2.80
CA SER A 144 4.22 -2.36 1.89
C SER A 144 3.04 -3.27 2.23
N SER A 145 1.82 -2.83 1.93
CA SER A 145 0.60 -3.62 2.19
C SER A 145 0.62 -4.95 1.44
N VAL A 146 1.12 -4.95 0.21
CA VAL A 146 1.25 -6.16 -0.62
C VAL A 146 2.15 -7.18 0.06
N LEU A 147 3.30 -6.75 0.60
CA LEU A 147 4.23 -7.64 1.30
C LEU A 147 3.68 -8.10 2.66
N ARG A 148 2.99 -7.22 3.41
CA ARG A 148 2.29 -7.63 4.64
C ARG A 148 1.20 -8.65 4.36
N TYR A 149 0.39 -8.42 3.31
CA TYR A 149 -0.63 -9.37 2.91
C TYR A 149 -0.01 -10.72 2.50
N ARG A 150 1.07 -10.71 1.74
CA ARG A 150 1.82 -11.90 1.37
C ARG A 150 2.37 -12.63 2.60
N LEU A 151 3.00 -11.90 3.52
CA LEU A 151 3.47 -12.47 4.78
C LEU A 151 2.30 -13.10 5.56
N LEU A 152 1.15 -12.42 5.61
CA LEU A 152 -0.05 -12.96 6.24
C LEU A 152 -0.51 -14.29 5.62
N GLN A 153 -0.37 -14.46 4.30
CA GLN A 153 -0.69 -15.75 3.64
C GLN A 153 0.21 -16.89 4.12
N GLU A 154 1.47 -16.62 4.44
CA GLU A 154 2.44 -17.61 4.91
C GLU A 154 2.32 -17.87 6.43
N THR A 155 1.73 -16.97 7.22
CA THR A 155 1.59 -17.13 8.67
C THR A 155 0.62 -18.26 9.05
N THR A 156 0.74 -18.79 10.27
CA THR A 156 -0.19 -19.75 10.84
C THR A 156 -0.90 -19.16 12.04
N LEU A 157 -2.23 -19.18 12.06
CA LEU A 157 -3.02 -18.80 13.24
C LEU A 157 -3.02 -19.96 14.24
N MET A 158 -2.55 -19.71 15.46
CA MET A 158 -2.43 -20.71 16.52
C MET A 158 -3.19 -20.25 17.77
N ARG A 159 -3.73 -21.21 18.53
CA ARG A 159 -4.41 -20.97 19.81
C ARG A 159 -3.70 -21.68 20.95
N PHE A 160 -3.62 -21.00 22.08
CA PHE A 160 -3.01 -21.48 23.30
C PHE A 160 -3.96 -21.27 24.46
N SER A 161 -4.14 -22.31 25.29
CA SER A 161 -4.90 -22.21 26.52
C SER A 161 -4.12 -21.41 27.56
N ALA A 162 -4.84 -20.78 28.50
CA ALA A 162 -4.23 -20.11 29.65
C ALA A 162 -3.25 -21.05 30.39
N GLY A 163 -2.06 -20.53 30.74
CA GLY A 163 -0.99 -21.30 31.39
C GLY A 163 -0.14 -22.14 30.42
N SER A 164 -0.44 -22.14 29.13
CA SER A 164 0.39 -22.86 28.12
C SER A 164 1.60 -22.06 27.72
N PHE A 165 2.76 -22.73 27.60
CA PHE A 165 3.96 -22.12 27.03
C PHE A 165 3.90 -22.16 25.49
N LEU A 166 4.23 -21.03 24.86
CA LEU A 166 4.44 -20.95 23.42
C LEU A 166 5.86 -21.40 23.09
N TYR A 167 6.81 -21.08 23.93
CA TYR A 167 8.18 -21.58 23.93
C TYR A 167 8.86 -21.32 25.27
N ARG A 168 9.99 -21.99 25.53
CA ARG A 168 10.77 -21.86 26.74
C ARG A 168 12.16 -21.32 26.45
N ASP A 169 12.76 -20.68 27.44
CA ASP A 169 14.15 -20.26 27.43
C ASP A 169 15.08 -21.42 27.05
N GLY A 170 16.08 -21.15 26.19
CA GLY A 170 17.02 -22.14 25.65
C GLY A 170 16.52 -22.96 24.46
N GLU A 171 15.22 -22.91 24.11
CA GLU A 171 14.72 -23.62 22.93
C GLU A 171 15.21 -22.99 21.60
N PRO A 172 15.30 -23.77 20.51
CA PRO A 172 15.65 -23.23 19.20
C PRO A 172 14.63 -22.19 18.73
N SER A 173 15.10 -21.04 18.25
CA SER A 173 14.27 -19.97 17.74
C SER A 173 13.98 -20.19 16.24
N THR A 174 12.81 -20.70 15.91
CA THR A 174 12.38 -20.97 14.52
C THR A 174 11.19 -20.14 14.05
N THR A 175 10.48 -19.51 14.98
CA THR A 175 9.22 -18.81 14.75
C THR A 175 9.13 -17.57 15.64
N CYS A 176 8.53 -16.49 15.17
CA CYS A 176 8.07 -15.38 16.03
C CYS A 176 6.56 -15.25 15.96
N TYR A 177 5.99 -14.46 16.83
CA TYR A 177 4.56 -14.43 17.06
C TYR A 177 4.03 -13.01 17.16
N ILE A 178 2.78 -12.80 16.70
CA ILE A 178 2.00 -11.57 16.90
C ILE A 178 0.73 -11.94 17.63
N VAL A 179 0.43 -11.29 18.75
CA VAL A 179 -0.80 -11.53 19.52
C VAL A 179 -2.01 -11.00 18.74
N VAL A 180 -2.96 -11.88 18.44
CA VAL A 180 -4.25 -11.54 17.82
C VAL A 180 -5.28 -11.22 18.87
N SER A 181 -5.37 -12.06 19.91
CA SER A 181 -6.24 -11.86 21.08
C SER A 181 -5.64 -12.55 22.29
N GLY A 182 -6.01 -12.15 23.50
CA GLY A 182 -5.45 -12.66 24.74
C GLY A 182 -4.21 -11.90 25.19
N GLU A 183 -3.42 -12.52 26.06
CA GLU A 183 -2.20 -11.94 26.64
C GLU A 183 -1.09 -12.98 26.77
N VAL A 184 0.15 -12.55 26.48
CA VAL A 184 1.37 -13.36 26.61
C VAL A 184 2.33 -12.68 27.57
N GLU A 185 2.79 -13.41 28.57
CA GLU A 185 3.82 -12.97 29.49
C GLU A 185 5.18 -13.52 29.07
N LEU A 186 6.18 -12.63 28.94
CA LEU A 186 7.57 -13.01 28.72
C LEU A 186 8.31 -12.99 30.06
N THR A 187 9.02 -14.09 30.34
CA THR A 187 9.79 -14.23 31.60
C THR A 187 11.22 -14.66 31.31
N ARG A 188 12.16 -14.08 32.03
CA ARG A 188 13.58 -14.41 31.94
C ARG A 188 14.04 -15.10 33.23
N ALA A 189 14.86 -16.15 33.11
CA ALA A 189 15.49 -16.79 34.24
C ALA A 189 16.58 -15.88 34.81
N MET A 190 16.51 -15.60 36.10
CA MET A 190 17.54 -14.87 36.84
C MET A 190 18.64 -15.81 37.33
N ALA A 191 19.84 -15.27 37.58
CA ALA A 191 20.94 -16.03 38.17
C ALA A 191 20.59 -16.61 39.56
N SER A 192 19.60 -16.06 40.26
CA SER A 192 19.04 -16.57 41.51
C SER A 192 18.18 -17.82 41.36
N GLY A 193 17.81 -18.23 40.14
CA GLY A 193 16.85 -19.29 39.84
C GLY A 193 15.38 -18.83 39.82
N GLU A 194 15.12 -17.58 40.18
CA GLU A 194 13.79 -16.97 40.07
C GLU A 194 13.52 -16.52 38.62
N ARG A 195 12.25 -16.37 38.27
CA ARG A 195 11.82 -15.82 36.99
C ARG A 195 11.33 -14.40 37.15
N GLU A 196 11.85 -13.50 36.35
CA GLU A 196 11.42 -12.12 36.28
C GLU A 196 10.52 -11.92 35.05
N THR A 197 9.35 -11.30 35.24
CA THR A 197 8.49 -10.88 34.14
C THR A 197 9.12 -9.70 33.42
N THR A 198 9.50 -9.89 32.17
CA THR A 198 10.11 -8.85 31.35
C THR A 198 9.04 -7.93 30.75
N VAL A 199 7.96 -8.52 30.24
CA VAL A 199 6.83 -7.78 29.64
C VAL A 199 5.58 -8.65 29.52
N VAL A 200 4.43 -8.02 29.56
CA VAL A 200 3.13 -8.62 29.18
C VAL A 200 2.65 -7.97 27.90
N LEU A 201 2.33 -8.78 26.91
CA LEU A 201 1.95 -8.35 25.56
C LEU A 201 0.50 -8.72 25.28
N GLY A 202 -0.29 -7.72 24.89
CA GLY A 202 -1.65 -7.88 24.36
C GLY A 202 -1.69 -7.78 22.82
N ARG A 203 -2.91 -7.63 22.29
CA ARG A 203 -3.19 -7.52 20.84
C ARG A 203 -2.22 -6.61 20.10
N GLY A 204 -1.64 -7.10 18.99
CA GLY A 204 -0.63 -6.41 18.19
C GLY A 204 0.80 -6.49 18.73
N GLY A 205 1.00 -7.06 19.93
CA GLY A 205 2.32 -7.31 20.49
C GLY A 205 3.06 -8.38 19.69
N MET A 206 4.30 -8.10 19.28
CA MET A 206 5.19 -9.04 18.59
C MET A 206 6.31 -9.49 19.53
N PHE A 207 6.62 -10.79 19.53
CA PHE A 207 7.63 -11.38 20.41
C PHE A 207 8.33 -12.57 19.78
N GLY A 208 9.50 -12.93 20.32
CA GLY A 208 10.34 -13.99 19.78
C GLY A 208 11.05 -13.62 18.47
N ASP A 209 10.90 -12.37 18.02
CA ASP A 209 11.49 -11.81 16.82
C ASP A 209 13.00 -11.55 17.01
N THR A 210 13.42 -11.04 18.16
CA THR A 210 14.81 -10.68 18.45
C THR A 210 15.75 -11.89 18.35
N ASP A 211 15.41 -12.97 19.05
CA ASP A 211 16.22 -14.21 19.02
C ASP A 211 16.18 -14.87 17.64
N LEU A 212 15.02 -14.84 17.00
CA LEU A 212 14.83 -15.37 15.65
C LEU A 212 15.75 -14.66 14.65
N LEU A 213 15.73 -13.32 14.67
CA LEU A 213 16.52 -12.48 13.76
C LEU A 213 18.02 -12.54 14.07
N ALA A 214 18.39 -12.72 15.35
CA ALA A 214 19.77 -12.93 15.78
C ALA A 214 20.30 -14.35 15.52
N SER A 215 19.45 -15.27 15.09
CA SER A 215 19.77 -16.70 14.98
C SER A 215 20.28 -17.31 16.29
N ALA A 216 19.75 -16.84 17.41
CA ALA A 216 20.08 -17.29 18.77
C ALA A 216 18.99 -18.20 19.34
N PRO A 217 19.28 -19.06 20.33
CA PRO A 217 18.26 -19.72 21.13
C PRO A 217 17.38 -18.71 21.86
N ARG A 218 16.19 -19.14 22.33
CA ARG A 218 15.28 -18.29 23.11
C ARG A 218 15.96 -17.77 24.36
N SER A 219 15.92 -16.46 24.55
CA SER A 219 16.46 -15.76 25.72
C SER A 219 15.42 -15.54 26.85
N GLU A 220 14.16 -15.90 26.57
CA GLU A 220 13.01 -15.75 27.46
C GLU A 220 12.02 -16.89 27.21
N SER A 221 11.17 -17.18 28.21
CA SER A 221 10.00 -18.04 28.04
C SER A 221 8.76 -17.21 27.76
N ALA A 222 7.87 -17.68 26.91
CA ALA A 222 6.57 -17.06 26.59
C ALA A 222 5.42 -17.94 27.06
N GLU A 223 4.56 -17.42 27.93
CA GLU A 223 3.40 -18.10 28.51
C GLU A 223 2.11 -17.33 28.21
N ALA A 224 1.07 -18.03 27.76
CA ALA A 224 -0.25 -17.46 27.57
C ALA A 224 -0.95 -17.26 28.94
N LYS A 225 -1.26 -16.04 29.32
CA LYS A 225 -1.93 -15.72 30.59
C LYS A 225 -3.44 -15.97 30.53
N LEU A 226 -4.00 -15.81 29.33
CA LEU A 226 -5.41 -16.02 29.00
C LEU A 226 -5.49 -17.01 27.83
N GLU A 227 -6.69 -17.40 27.42
CA GLU A 227 -6.87 -18.04 26.12
C GLU A 227 -6.37 -17.06 25.04
N THR A 228 -5.33 -17.44 24.31
CA THR A 228 -4.57 -16.55 23.45
C THR A 228 -4.50 -17.08 22.02
N GLU A 229 -4.82 -16.22 21.07
CA GLU A 229 -4.57 -16.45 19.65
C GLU A 229 -3.36 -15.65 19.18
N VAL A 230 -2.50 -16.28 18.39
CA VAL A 230 -1.30 -15.64 17.79
C VAL A 230 -1.16 -15.98 16.32
N LEU A 231 -0.61 -15.05 15.53
CA LEU A 231 -0.03 -15.32 14.22
C LEU A 231 1.40 -15.78 14.41
N ALA A 232 1.70 -17.00 13.99
CA ALA A 232 3.05 -17.57 13.97
C ALA A 232 3.70 -17.30 12.62
N ILE A 233 4.89 -16.68 12.62
CA ILE A 233 5.67 -16.32 11.42
C ILE A 233 6.95 -17.13 11.45
N ALA A 234 7.17 -17.97 10.46
CA ALA A 234 8.37 -18.77 10.37
C ALA A 234 9.61 -17.92 9.99
N ARG A 235 10.80 -18.36 10.39
CA ARG A 235 12.07 -17.71 10.05
C ARG A 235 12.22 -17.46 8.55
N ILE A 236 11.89 -18.47 7.73
CA ILE A 236 12.04 -18.39 6.28
C ILE A 236 11.22 -17.25 5.66
N ASP A 237 10.02 -16.98 6.22
CA ASP A 237 9.12 -15.95 5.71
C ASP A 237 9.63 -14.55 6.11
N LEU A 238 10.18 -14.37 7.31
CA LEU A 238 10.83 -13.12 7.72
C LEU A 238 12.11 -12.86 6.92
N GLU A 239 12.90 -13.89 6.65
CA GLU A 239 14.09 -13.74 5.81
C GLU A 239 13.72 -13.42 4.35
N ALA A 240 12.62 -13.97 3.82
CA ALA A 240 12.10 -13.60 2.52
C ALA A 240 11.64 -12.13 2.51
N LEU A 241 10.91 -11.69 3.54
CA LEU A 241 10.49 -10.30 3.68
C LEU A 241 11.70 -9.35 3.81
N LYS A 242 12.71 -9.72 4.59
CA LYS A 242 13.95 -8.95 4.76
C LYS A 242 14.71 -8.78 3.44
N ARG A 243 14.66 -9.78 2.55
CA ARG A 243 15.23 -9.68 1.19
C ARG A 243 14.40 -8.76 0.29
N ALA A 244 13.10 -8.84 0.40
CA ALA A 244 12.17 -8.15 -0.48
C ALA A 244 11.92 -6.67 -0.12
N ASP A 245 12.10 -6.27 1.14
CA ASP A 245 11.70 -4.97 1.66
C ASP A 245 12.84 -4.25 2.39
N GLY A 246 13.29 -3.12 1.83
CA GLY A 246 14.34 -2.29 2.42
C GLY A 246 13.93 -1.63 3.74
N ALA A 247 12.67 -1.22 3.87
CA ALA A 247 12.16 -0.63 5.11
C ALA A 247 12.13 -1.66 6.24
N PHE A 248 11.74 -2.90 5.92
CA PHE A 248 11.79 -4.00 6.88
C PHE A 248 13.23 -4.33 7.30
N ARG A 249 14.19 -4.36 6.36
CA ARG A 249 15.63 -4.54 6.70
C ARG A 249 16.12 -3.52 7.71
N LEU A 250 15.78 -2.24 7.51
CA LEU A 250 16.15 -1.17 8.43
C LEU A 250 15.49 -1.33 9.81
N ALA A 251 14.22 -1.71 9.84
CA ALA A 251 13.50 -1.99 11.08
C ALA A 251 14.15 -3.15 11.86
N VAL A 252 14.56 -4.21 11.16
CA VAL A 252 15.29 -5.35 11.73
C VAL A 252 16.66 -4.91 12.28
N ALA A 253 17.43 -4.12 11.53
CA ALA A 253 18.73 -3.62 11.99
C ALA A 253 18.59 -2.75 13.24
N ALA A 254 17.60 -1.87 13.28
CA ALA A 254 17.28 -1.06 14.46
C ALA A 254 16.87 -1.93 15.66
N ARG A 255 16.08 -2.98 15.44
CA ARG A 255 15.63 -3.89 16.50
C ARG A 255 16.77 -4.69 17.14
N LEU A 256 17.75 -5.11 16.34
CA LEU A 256 18.91 -5.87 16.82
C LEU A 256 19.97 -5.02 17.52
N GLY A 257 19.82 -3.68 17.54
CA GLY A 257 20.79 -2.79 18.17
C GLY A 257 22.20 -2.84 17.55
N SER A 258 22.30 -3.37 16.34
CA SER A 258 23.58 -3.54 15.67
C SER A 258 24.04 -2.21 15.08
N ASN A 259 24.92 -1.50 15.79
CA ASN A 259 25.76 -0.41 15.26
C ASN A 259 26.83 -0.89 14.25
N LYS A 260 26.82 -2.15 13.84
CA LYS A 260 27.61 -2.59 12.69
C LYS A 260 26.87 -2.19 11.44
N PRO A 261 27.48 -1.36 10.57
CA PRO A 261 26.94 -1.18 9.24
C PRO A 261 26.86 -2.58 8.61
N LEU A 262 25.64 -3.06 8.36
CA LEU A 262 25.44 -4.14 7.40
C LEU A 262 26.21 -3.67 6.16
N SER A 263 27.21 -4.43 5.71
CA SER A 263 27.79 -4.19 4.40
C SER A 263 26.61 -4.04 3.46
N LYS A 264 26.40 -2.79 2.96
CA LYS A 264 25.16 -2.38 2.29
C LYS A 264 24.86 -3.42 1.23
N PRO A 265 23.76 -4.19 1.31
CA PRO A 265 23.39 -5.06 0.22
C PRO A 265 23.17 -4.14 -0.97
N GLN A 266 23.82 -4.42 -2.08
CA GLN A 266 23.62 -3.70 -3.33
C GLN A 266 22.19 -3.96 -3.80
N ASP A 267 21.43 -2.89 -4.01
CA ASP A 267 20.06 -2.99 -4.51
C ASP A 267 20.12 -3.27 -6.01
N ILE A 268 19.52 -4.39 -6.43
CA ILE A 268 19.46 -4.79 -7.83
C ILE A 268 18.08 -4.47 -8.39
N ILE A 269 18.06 -3.66 -9.42
CA ILE A 269 16.87 -3.28 -10.17
C ILE A 269 16.87 -4.05 -11.48
N LEU A 270 15.89 -4.91 -11.68
CA LEU A 270 15.70 -5.59 -12.96
C LEU A 270 14.88 -4.71 -13.90
N LEU A 271 15.45 -4.35 -15.04
CA LEU A 271 14.74 -3.68 -16.12
C LEU A 271 14.29 -4.69 -17.16
N VAL A 272 12.99 -4.78 -17.36
CA VAL A 272 12.36 -5.56 -18.41
C VAL A 272 11.81 -4.61 -19.48
N ASN A 273 12.28 -4.76 -20.71
CA ASN A 273 11.87 -3.91 -21.81
C ASN A 273 10.88 -4.63 -22.72
N GLY A 274 9.61 -4.26 -22.63
CA GLY A 274 8.52 -4.75 -23.50
C GLY A 274 8.20 -3.77 -24.66
N THR A 275 9.09 -2.84 -24.97
CA THR A 275 8.92 -1.82 -26.01
C THR A 275 9.85 -2.07 -27.20
N ARG A 276 9.60 -1.38 -28.30
CA ARG A 276 10.49 -1.37 -29.49
C ARG A 276 11.78 -0.53 -29.30
N TYR A 277 11.90 0.18 -28.19
CA TYR A 277 13.05 1.05 -27.93
C TYR A 277 14.22 0.27 -27.33
N ASP A 278 15.42 0.82 -27.43
CA ASP A 278 16.64 0.21 -26.93
C ASP A 278 16.62 0.08 -25.39
N ALA A 279 16.85 -1.13 -24.89
CA ALA A 279 16.89 -1.42 -23.45
C ALA A 279 18.01 -0.69 -22.71
N ARG A 280 19.16 -0.45 -23.37
CA ARG A 280 20.27 0.35 -22.81
C ARG A 280 19.85 1.80 -22.60
N ALA A 281 19.09 2.37 -23.56
CA ALA A 281 18.56 3.72 -23.42
C ALA A 281 17.61 3.83 -22.24
N ALA A 282 16.73 2.86 -22.05
CA ALA A 282 15.82 2.79 -20.89
C ALA A 282 16.61 2.65 -19.58
N ALA A 283 17.65 1.82 -19.52
CA ALA A 283 18.52 1.69 -18.35
C ALA A 283 19.27 2.99 -18.05
N SER A 284 19.76 3.68 -19.08
CA SER A 284 20.43 4.99 -18.94
C SER A 284 19.49 6.07 -18.38
N LEU A 285 18.21 6.06 -18.75
CA LEU A 285 17.21 6.97 -18.19
C LEU A 285 16.99 6.73 -16.69
N ILE A 286 16.89 5.47 -16.27
CA ILE A 286 16.76 5.13 -14.85
C ILE A 286 18.04 5.53 -14.10
N GLN A 287 19.20 5.21 -14.65
CA GLN A 287 20.49 5.58 -14.06
C GLN A 287 20.60 7.10 -13.85
N ALA A 288 20.30 7.88 -14.88
CA ALA A 288 20.33 9.34 -14.81
C ALA A 288 19.29 9.89 -13.81
N SER A 289 18.12 9.27 -13.74
CA SER A 289 17.08 9.63 -12.80
C SER A 289 17.51 9.39 -11.35
N LEU A 290 18.11 8.24 -11.03
CA LEU A 290 18.66 7.93 -9.73
C LEU A 290 19.81 8.90 -9.36
N ALA A 291 20.70 9.19 -10.31
CA ALA A 291 21.78 10.16 -10.12
C ALA A 291 21.24 11.56 -9.80
N SER A 292 20.16 11.98 -10.46
CA SER A 292 19.55 13.32 -10.28
C SER A 292 18.92 13.54 -8.90
N ILE A 293 18.56 12.48 -8.18
CA ILE A 293 18.07 12.55 -6.79
C ILE A 293 19.22 12.37 -5.76
N GLY A 294 20.48 12.38 -6.21
CA GLY A 294 21.67 12.33 -5.36
C GLY A 294 22.31 10.96 -5.19
N GLU A 295 21.82 9.92 -5.87
CA GLU A 295 22.43 8.59 -5.82
C GLU A 295 23.66 8.51 -6.72
N LYS A 296 24.86 8.52 -6.10
CA LYS A 296 26.13 8.67 -6.81
C LYS A 296 26.75 7.34 -7.31
N ARG A 297 26.27 6.21 -6.85
CA ARG A 297 26.83 4.88 -7.17
C ARG A 297 25.81 4.00 -7.86
N VAL A 298 25.41 4.39 -9.04
CA VAL A 298 24.44 3.67 -9.89
C VAL A 298 25.14 3.15 -11.12
N VAL A 299 25.04 1.87 -11.40
CA VAL A 299 25.64 1.23 -12.58
C VAL A 299 24.57 0.44 -13.33
N ALA A 300 24.53 0.63 -14.65
CA ALA A 300 23.73 -0.21 -15.54
C ALA A 300 24.61 -1.36 -16.07
N LEU A 301 24.19 -2.60 -15.79
CA LEU A 301 24.91 -3.82 -16.17
C LEU A 301 24.09 -4.57 -17.20
N GLU A 302 24.64 -4.75 -18.38
CA GLU A 302 24.05 -5.62 -19.40
C GLU A 302 24.22 -7.09 -19.01
N VAL A 303 23.15 -7.84 -19.10
CA VAL A 303 23.17 -9.29 -18.85
C VAL A 303 22.79 -10.05 -20.12
N ALA A 304 23.50 -11.15 -20.37
CA ALA A 304 23.31 -12.01 -21.53
C ALA A 304 23.53 -13.48 -21.14
N PRO A 305 22.91 -14.46 -21.83
CA PRO A 305 23.20 -15.88 -21.59
C PRO A 305 24.65 -16.21 -21.98
N GLU A 306 25.21 -17.22 -21.33
CA GLU A 306 26.53 -17.76 -21.62
C GLU A 306 26.62 -18.15 -23.11
N GLY A 307 27.66 -17.69 -23.81
CA GLY A 307 27.87 -17.94 -25.26
C GLY A 307 27.15 -16.97 -26.19
N ALA A 308 26.40 -15.99 -25.66
CA ALA A 308 25.85 -14.94 -26.52
C ALA A 308 26.96 -14.04 -27.08
N GLY A 309 27.00 -13.88 -28.43
CA GLY A 309 27.97 -13.03 -29.14
C GLY A 309 27.96 -11.58 -28.66
N GLY A 310 29.10 -10.91 -28.65
CA GLY A 310 29.29 -9.52 -28.26
C GLY A 310 30.74 -9.26 -27.86
N ASP A 311 31.16 -7.98 -27.81
CA ASP A 311 32.51 -7.60 -27.40
C ASP A 311 32.80 -8.10 -25.97
N ALA A 312 33.73 -9.05 -25.87
CA ALA A 312 34.18 -9.61 -24.59
C ALA A 312 34.96 -8.62 -23.70
N GLY A 313 35.13 -7.38 -24.16
CA GLY A 313 35.86 -6.30 -23.50
C GLY A 313 34.98 -5.22 -22.88
N ASP A 314 33.65 -5.35 -22.88
CA ASP A 314 32.77 -4.37 -22.23
C ASP A 314 32.69 -4.68 -20.73
N ASP A 315 33.38 -3.87 -19.93
CA ASP A 315 33.41 -3.95 -18.44
C ASP A 315 32.02 -3.86 -17.78
N LEU A 316 30.97 -3.55 -18.52
CA LEU A 316 29.60 -3.42 -18.04
C LEU A 316 28.66 -4.51 -18.60
N ARG A 317 29.23 -5.63 -19.02
CA ARG A 317 28.48 -6.80 -19.48
C ARG A 317 28.80 -8.05 -18.65
N LEU A 318 27.78 -8.82 -18.33
CA LEU A 318 27.88 -10.10 -17.64
C LEU A 318 27.23 -11.22 -18.47
N GLN A 319 27.98 -12.27 -18.76
CA GLN A 319 27.41 -13.51 -19.24
C GLN A 319 26.93 -14.36 -18.05
N VAL A 320 25.63 -14.67 -18.02
CA VAL A 320 25.01 -15.41 -16.92
C VAL A 320 24.91 -16.89 -17.30
N PRO A 321 25.58 -17.80 -16.56
CA PRO A 321 25.41 -19.23 -16.74
C PRO A 321 23.96 -19.68 -16.56
N ARG A 322 23.52 -20.68 -17.34
CA ARG A 322 22.15 -21.23 -17.24
C ARG A 322 21.90 -22.04 -15.97
N ASP A 323 22.94 -22.57 -15.36
CA ASP A 323 22.83 -23.22 -14.06
C ASP A 323 22.49 -22.17 -12.97
N PRO A 324 21.41 -22.37 -12.20
CA PRO A 324 20.96 -21.37 -11.21
C PRO A 324 22.00 -21.01 -10.15
N ALA A 325 22.78 -21.98 -9.66
CA ALA A 325 23.77 -21.72 -8.62
C ALA A 325 24.98 -20.93 -9.18
N ARG A 326 25.48 -21.34 -10.34
CA ARG A 326 26.61 -20.68 -11.03
C ARG A 326 26.20 -19.28 -11.53
N GLY A 327 24.97 -19.14 -12.04
CA GLY A 327 24.43 -17.86 -12.49
C GLY A 327 24.33 -16.85 -11.33
N MET A 328 23.89 -17.30 -10.17
CA MET A 328 23.83 -16.48 -8.95
C MET A 328 25.23 -16.09 -8.48
N GLU A 329 26.17 -17.02 -8.42
CA GLU A 329 27.56 -16.77 -8.02
C GLU A 329 28.24 -15.75 -8.94
N ALA A 330 28.11 -15.91 -10.25
CA ALA A 330 28.65 -14.99 -11.24
C ALA A 330 28.07 -13.58 -11.11
N LEU A 331 26.75 -13.46 -10.87
CA LEU A 331 26.10 -12.18 -10.62
C LEU A 331 26.63 -11.54 -9.33
N ASP A 332 26.70 -12.29 -8.24
CA ASP A 332 27.14 -11.78 -6.94
C ASP A 332 28.60 -11.32 -6.96
N GLU A 333 29.47 -12.04 -7.64
CA GLU A 333 30.86 -11.65 -7.82
C GLU A 333 30.96 -10.35 -8.62
N ARG A 334 30.22 -10.27 -9.75
CA ARG A 334 30.23 -9.10 -10.62
C ARG A 334 29.65 -7.88 -9.91
N VAL A 335 28.50 -7.99 -9.28
CA VAL A 335 27.85 -6.90 -8.53
C VAL A 335 28.78 -6.39 -7.43
N ARG A 336 29.44 -7.27 -6.69
CA ARG A 336 30.42 -6.87 -5.66
C ARG A 336 31.61 -6.11 -6.27
N SER A 337 32.12 -6.56 -7.41
CA SER A 337 33.28 -5.91 -8.08
C SER A 337 32.97 -4.48 -8.55
N LEU A 338 31.71 -4.17 -8.88
CA LEU A 338 31.29 -2.84 -9.33
C LEU A 338 31.29 -1.79 -8.21
N GLY A 339 31.22 -2.19 -6.94
CA GLY A 339 31.17 -1.26 -5.79
C GLY A 339 29.99 -0.30 -5.84
N ALA A 340 28.99 -0.57 -6.68
CA ALA A 340 27.79 0.24 -6.86
C ALA A 340 26.80 0.02 -5.71
N ARG A 341 25.99 1.04 -5.38
CA ARG A 341 24.86 0.89 -4.45
C ARG A 341 23.65 0.32 -5.17
N TYR A 342 23.38 0.80 -6.36
CA TYR A 342 22.30 0.34 -7.23
C TYR A 342 22.86 -0.23 -8.51
N VAL A 343 22.44 -1.43 -8.87
CA VAL A 343 22.80 -2.08 -10.13
C VAL A 343 21.53 -2.32 -10.93
N ILE A 344 21.45 -1.71 -12.11
CA ILE A 344 20.34 -1.87 -13.04
C ILE A 344 20.71 -3.00 -14.01
N LEU A 345 20.05 -4.13 -13.89
CA LEU A 345 20.22 -5.25 -14.83
C LEU A 345 19.30 -5.04 -16.03
N TYR A 346 19.83 -5.12 -17.25
CA TYR A 346 19.06 -5.06 -18.49
C TYR A 346 19.63 -6.01 -19.54
N SER A 347 18.80 -6.39 -20.51
CA SER A 347 19.24 -7.24 -21.64
C SER A 347 18.85 -6.63 -22.96
N ARG A 348 19.75 -6.73 -23.96
CA ARG A 348 19.53 -6.31 -25.35
C ARG A 348 19.20 -7.45 -26.30
N ILE A 349 19.05 -8.67 -25.80
CA ILE A 349 18.76 -9.84 -26.62
C ILE A 349 17.36 -9.70 -27.21
N GLU A 350 17.18 -10.01 -28.50
CA GLU A 350 15.90 -9.91 -29.21
C GLU A 350 14.79 -10.70 -28.53
N ASP A 351 15.11 -11.87 -27.95
CA ASP A 351 14.20 -12.72 -27.20
C ASP A 351 14.45 -12.68 -25.68
N SER A 352 14.76 -11.50 -25.16
CA SER A 352 15.09 -11.30 -23.74
C SER A 352 14.00 -11.78 -22.79
N LEU A 353 12.73 -11.70 -23.19
CA LEU A 353 11.61 -12.13 -22.35
C LEU A 353 11.58 -13.64 -22.17
N THR A 354 11.86 -14.41 -23.24
CA THR A 354 11.95 -15.87 -23.15
C THR A 354 13.15 -16.29 -22.30
N TRP A 355 14.29 -15.63 -22.46
CA TRP A 355 15.45 -15.90 -21.64
C TRP A 355 15.26 -15.55 -20.16
N LEU A 356 14.61 -14.44 -19.85
CA LEU A 356 14.27 -14.07 -18.47
C LEU A 356 13.23 -15.00 -17.82
N ALA A 357 12.60 -15.88 -18.59
CA ALA A 357 11.74 -16.95 -18.09
C ALA A 357 12.48 -18.26 -17.80
N GLU A 358 13.80 -18.33 -18.02
CA GLU A 358 14.61 -19.51 -17.66
C GLU A 358 14.77 -19.63 -16.12
N PRO A 359 14.93 -20.87 -15.57
CA PRO A 359 15.02 -21.12 -14.12
C PRO A 359 16.12 -20.36 -13.38
N VAL A 360 17.21 -19.97 -14.07
CA VAL A 360 18.28 -19.16 -13.49
C VAL A 360 17.76 -17.79 -13.04
N TRP A 361 16.82 -17.22 -13.81
CA TRP A 361 16.22 -15.94 -13.48
C TRP A 361 15.21 -16.02 -12.35
N ASP A 362 14.47 -17.13 -12.21
CA ASP A 362 13.64 -17.35 -11.03
C ASP A 362 14.51 -17.28 -9.76
N THR A 363 15.68 -17.93 -9.78
CA THR A 363 16.63 -17.90 -8.65
C THR A 363 17.20 -16.51 -8.40
N ILE A 364 17.62 -15.79 -9.46
CA ILE A 364 18.20 -14.44 -9.35
C ILE A 364 17.14 -13.45 -8.85
N ILE A 365 15.95 -13.46 -9.44
CA ILE A 365 14.85 -12.56 -9.07
C ILE A 365 14.46 -12.80 -7.61
N ASP A 366 14.29 -14.04 -7.21
CA ASP A 366 13.86 -14.42 -5.88
C ASP A 366 14.86 -14.04 -4.78
N ASN A 367 16.15 -14.08 -5.08
CA ASN A 367 17.18 -13.89 -4.06
C ASN A 367 17.88 -12.53 -4.12
N ARG A 368 17.89 -11.85 -5.26
CA ARG A 368 18.75 -10.67 -5.46
C ARG A 368 18.04 -9.42 -5.97
N VAL A 369 16.95 -9.57 -6.73
CA VAL A 369 16.25 -8.40 -7.29
C VAL A 369 15.43 -7.71 -6.20
N SER A 370 15.74 -6.44 -5.94
CA SER A 370 15.00 -5.62 -4.97
C SER A 370 13.75 -4.96 -5.59
N SER A 371 13.81 -4.63 -6.86
CA SER A 371 12.72 -3.97 -7.60
C SER A 371 12.76 -4.32 -9.07
N THR A 372 11.61 -4.34 -9.72
CA THR A 372 11.52 -4.55 -11.17
C THR A 372 10.87 -3.35 -11.84
N VAL A 373 11.42 -2.91 -12.97
CA VAL A 373 10.86 -1.84 -13.80
C VAL A 373 10.48 -2.43 -15.15
N TYR A 374 9.22 -2.32 -15.52
CA TYR A 374 8.71 -2.81 -16.80
C TYR A 374 8.36 -1.64 -17.71
N PHE A 375 9.12 -1.47 -18.78
CA PHE A 375 8.82 -0.53 -19.84
C PHE A 375 7.82 -1.17 -20.81
N THR A 376 6.73 -0.49 -21.10
CA THR A 376 5.67 -0.95 -22.02
C THR A 376 5.10 0.21 -22.84
N GLU A 377 4.60 -0.09 -24.03
CA GLU A 377 3.80 0.84 -24.84
C GLU A 377 2.28 0.65 -24.57
N ASP A 378 1.91 -0.38 -23.81
CA ASP A 378 0.52 -0.73 -23.50
C ASP A 378 0.40 -1.23 -22.06
N LEU A 379 -0.21 -0.41 -21.19
CA LEU A 379 -0.46 -0.76 -19.78
C LEU A 379 -1.50 -1.88 -19.59
N LYS A 380 -2.22 -2.29 -20.63
CA LYS A 380 -3.11 -3.45 -20.58
C LYS A 380 -2.35 -4.76 -20.60
N ARG A 381 -1.11 -4.75 -21.12
CA ARG A 381 -0.28 -5.95 -21.11
C ARG A 381 0.17 -6.24 -19.70
N SER A 382 -0.06 -7.47 -19.26
CA SER A 382 0.49 -7.97 -18.00
C SER A 382 2.01 -8.09 -18.11
N PHE A 383 2.67 -8.04 -16.97
CA PHE A 383 4.11 -8.31 -16.87
C PHE A 383 4.40 -9.71 -17.43
N PRO A 384 5.35 -9.83 -18.37
CA PRO A 384 5.52 -11.07 -19.15
C PRO A 384 6.20 -12.21 -18.39
N ILE A 385 6.80 -11.93 -17.23
CA ILE A 385 7.54 -12.93 -16.44
C ILE A 385 6.67 -13.37 -15.27
N GLU A 386 6.34 -14.65 -15.21
CA GLU A 386 5.58 -15.26 -14.13
C GLU A 386 6.53 -15.79 -13.05
N THR A 387 6.96 -14.93 -12.12
CA THR A 387 7.64 -15.39 -10.91
C THR A 387 6.75 -15.14 -9.69
N PRO A 388 6.63 -16.12 -8.78
CA PRO A 388 5.79 -15.98 -7.58
C PRO A 388 6.22 -14.88 -6.62
N GLN A 389 7.42 -14.32 -6.81
CA GLN A 389 8.10 -13.50 -5.82
C GLN A 389 8.42 -12.07 -6.29
N LEU A 390 7.99 -11.65 -7.50
CA LEU A 390 8.12 -10.26 -7.92
C LEU A 390 7.22 -9.35 -7.07
N THR A 391 7.80 -8.77 -6.06
CA THR A 391 7.10 -8.03 -5.00
C THR A 391 6.68 -6.63 -5.39
N SER A 392 7.37 -5.99 -6.33
CA SER A 392 6.94 -4.69 -6.86
C SER A 392 7.41 -4.49 -8.29
N VAL A 393 6.47 -4.53 -9.24
CA VAL A 393 6.74 -4.15 -10.62
C VAL A 393 6.29 -2.70 -10.83
N GLN A 394 7.24 -1.81 -11.13
CA GLN A 394 6.96 -0.45 -11.52
C GLN A 394 6.73 -0.37 -13.02
N TYR A 395 5.54 0.01 -13.44
CA TYR A 395 5.20 0.13 -14.85
C TYR A 395 5.58 1.50 -15.38
N VAL A 396 6.33 1.52 -16.47
CA VAL A 396 6.68 2.74 -17.20
C VAL A 396 6.10 2.67 -18.60
N GLU A 397 5.05 3.45 -18.85
CA GLU A 397 4.42 3.55 -20.16
C GLU A 397 5.13 4.60 -21.02
N LEU A 398 5.53 4.20 -22.21
CA LEU A 398 6.09 5.10 -23.22
C LEU A 398 5.03 5.44 -24.25
N ARG A 399 4.76 6.73 -24.44
CA ARG A 399 3.82 7.24 -25.45
C ARG A 399 4.47 8.29 -26.32
N PRO A 400 4.10 8.38 -27.62
CA PRO A 400 4.50 9.49 -28.47
C PRO A 400 4.08 10.84 -27.86
N ALA A 401 4.90 11.87 -28.02
CA ALA A 401 4.68 13.18 -27.41
C ALA A 401 3.34 13.83 -27.83
N GLY A 402 2.87 13.56 -29.04
CA GLY A 402 1.59 14.07 -29.59
C GLY A 402 0.38 13.17 -29.38
N SER A 403 0.50 12.04 -28.66
CA SER A 403 -0.62 11.11 -28.47
C SER A 403 -1.75 11.71 -27.63
N LYS A 404 -3.00 11.57 -28.09
CA LYS A 404 -4.18 11.92 -27.30
C LYS A 404 -4.32 10.96 -26.13
N GLU A 405 -4.86 11.45 -25.02
CA GLU A 405 -5.21 10.59 -23.90
C GLU A 405 -6.31 9.59 -24.34
N GLU A 406 -5.93 8.32 -24.43
CA GLU A 406 -6.92 7.26 -24.63
C GLU A 406 -7.64 6.97 -23.31
N GLU A 407 -8.95 6.78 -23.36
CA GLU A 407 -9.83 6.61 -22.19
C GLU A 407 -9.62 5.31 -21.37
N GLN A 408 -8.58 4.51 -21.64
CA GLN A 408 -8.52 3.15 -21.13
C GLN A 408 -7.20 2.81 -20.44
N THR A 409 -6.80 3.57 -19.42
CA THR A 409 -5.66 3.17 -18.58
C THR A 409 -6.15 2.26 -17.45
N VAL A 410 -5.56 1.08 -17.33
CA VAL A 410 -6.00 0.04 -16.38
C VAL A 410 -5.22 0.07 -15.06
N ARG A 411 -4.07 0.77 -14.97
CA ARG A 411 -3.20 0.71 -13.79
C ARG A 411 -3.00 2.07 -13.12
N SER A 412 -3.33 2.17 -11.84
CA SER A 412 -2.99 3.32 -11.00
C SER A 412 -1.50 3.33 -10.67
N GLY A 413 -0.93 4.52 -10.52
CA GLY A 413 0.48 4.68 -10.13
C GLY A 413 1.50 4.45 -11.23
N ALA A 414 1.12 3.99 -12.42
CA ALA A 414 2.06 3.84 -13.53
C ALA A 414 2.75 5.17 -13.88
N ILE A 415 4.04 5.09 -14.17
CA ILE A 415 4.83 6.22 -14.65
C ILE A 415 4.58 6.39 -16.15
N ARG A 416 4.18 7.57 -16.59
CA ARG A 416 3.95 7.85 -18.01
C ARG A 416 4.99 8.83 -18.53
N LEU A 417 5.69 8.41 -19.57
CA LEU A 417 6.67 9.24 -20.29
C LEU A 417 6.14 9.52 -21.68
N ARG A 418 6.01 10.80 -22.03
CA ARG A 418 5.65 11.26 -23.37
C ARG A 418 6.93 11.58 -24.13
N VAL A 419 7.39 10.64 -24.94
CA VAL A 419 8.61 10.72 -25.70
C VAL A 419 8.41 10.10 -27.08
N ASP A 420 8.92 10.77 -28.14
CA ASP A 420 8.83 10.22 -29.50
C ASP A 420 9.90 9.16 -29.75
N GLN A 421 11.02 9.26 -29.06
CA GLN A 421 12.12 8.32 -29.15
C GLN A 421 12.93 8.30 -27.85
N ILE A 422 13.40 7.14 -27.45
CA ILE A 422 14.42 6.96 -26.41
C ILE A 422 15.70 6.49 -27.11
N SER A 423 16.80 7.22 -26.92
CA SER A 423 18.11 6.85 -27.42
C SER A 423 19.16 6.85 -26.29
N PRO A 424 20.25 6.08 -26.41
CA PRO A 424 21.33 6.07 -25.42
C PRO A 424 22.00 7.44 -25.20
N GLU A 425 21.87 8.35 -26.16
CA GLU A 425 22.45 9.71 -26.10
C GLU A 425 21.49 10.72 -25.46
N MET A 426 20.26 10.31 -25.15
CA MET A 426 19.25 11.18 -24.54
C MET A 426 19.72 11.61 -23.15
N ARG A 427 19.89 12.91 -22.96
CA ARG A 427 20.25 13.48 -21.67
C ARG A 427 19.00 13.71 -20.83
N PHE A 428 19.09 13.43 -19.54
CA PHE A 428 17.99 13.64 -18.59
C PHE A 428 17.48 15.09 -18.61
N GLU A 429 18.39 16.06 -18.77
CA GLU A 429 18.10 17.50 -18.82
C GLU A 429 17.30 17.91 -20.07
N SER A 430 17.40 17.14 -21.15
CA SER A 430 16.64 17.40 -22.39
C SER A 430 15.17 16.99 -22.32
N LEU A 431 14.79 16.24 -21.29
CA LEU A 431 13.41 15.81 -21.09
C LEU A 431 12.51 16.98 -20.66
N THR A 432 11.23 16.89 -21.00
CA THR A 432 10.22 17.82 -20.50
C THR A 432 10.15 17.78 -18.97
N GLN A 433 9.70 18.88 -18.36
CA GLN A 433 9.54 18.95 -16.90
C GLN A 433 8.63 17.82 -16.38
N ALA A 434 7.54 17.52 -17.11
CA ALA A 434 6.62 16.44 -16.74
C ALA A 434 7.32 15.07 -16.73
N ASN A 435 8.12 14.76 -17.76
CA ASN A 435 8.87 13.51 -17.81
C ASN A 435 9.94 13.43 -16.71
N ARG A 436 10.65 14.52 -16.43
CA ARG A 436 11.62 14.57 -15.32
C ARG A 436 10.95 14.32 -13.98
N THR A 437 9.82 14.96 -13.72
CA THR A 437 9.05 14.75 -12.48
C THR A 437 8.59 13.30 -12.35
N ALA A 438 8.11 12.70 -13.44
CA ALA A 438 7.70 11.29 -13.45
C ALA A 438 8.87 10.33 -13.18
N LEU A 439 10.03 10.57 -13.76
CA LEU A 439 11.24 9.79 -13.53
C LEU A 439 11.81 9.99 -12.12
N HIS A 440 11.79 11.20 -11.58
CA HIS A 440 12.18 11.46 -10.20
C HIS A 440 11.28 10.69 -9.22
N ARG A 441 9.96 10.61 -9.50
CA ARG A 441 9.04 9.78 -8.71
C ARG A 441 9.44 8.31 -8.78
N LEU A 442 9.71 7.79 -9.98
CA LEU A 442 10.21 6.42 -10.16
C LEU A 442 11.49 6.19 -9.34
N ALA A 443 12.47 7.09 -9.45
CA ALA A 443 13.73 6.99 -8.72
C ALA A 443 13.50 6.94 -7.20
N ARG A 444 12.65 7.81 -6.64
CA ARG A 444 12.34 7.79 -5.21
C ARG A 444 11.61 6.52 -4.80
N THR A 445 10.70 6.00 -5.61
CA THR A 445 10.05 4.70 -5.34
C THR A 445 11.08 3.57 -5.31
N LEU A 446 12.00 3.51 -6.28
CA LEU A 446 13.05 2.49 -6.34
C LEU A 446 14.06 2.59 -5.21
N THR A 447 14.27 3.79 -4.67
CA THR A 447 15.20 4.03 -3.54
C THR A 447 14.49 4.12 -2.20
N HIS A 448 13.18 3.83 -2.14
CA HIS A 448 12.37 3.93 -0.92
C HIS A 448 12.44 5.32 -0.25
N GLN A 449 12.33 6.37 -1.05
CA GLN A 449 12.33 7.78 -0.63
C GLN A 449 11.05 8.50 -1.05
N SER A 450 10.00 7.76 -1.41
CA SER A 450 8.74 8.33 -1.88
C SER A 450 8.02 9.10 -0.77
N VAL A 451 7.48 10.26 -1.12
CA VAL A 451 6.79 11.16 -0.19
C VAL A 451 5.30 11.16 -0.47
N GLY A 452 4.51 10.84 0.55
CA GLY A 452 3.06 10.89 0.53
C GLY A 452 2.52 12.03 1.39
N ILE A 453 1.40 12.66 0.94
CA ILE A 453 0.70 13.69 1.72
C ILE A 453 -0.73 13.24 2.01
N ALA A 454 -1.08 13.10 3.30
CA ALA A 454 -2.42 12.79 3.76
C ALA A 454 -3.15 14.08 4.18
N LEU A 455 -4.21 14.45 3.44
CA LEU A 455 -4.99 15.65 3.65
C LEU A 455 -6.34 15.32 4.30
N GLY A 456 -6.52 15.79 5.52
CA GLY A 456 -7.72 15.52 6.30
C GLY A 456 -8.97 16.23 5.80
N GLY A 457 -10.14 15.68 6.10
CA GLY A 457 -11.41 16.33 5.91
C GLY A 457 -11.61 17.46 6.91
N GLY A 458 -12.39 18.48 6.52
CA GLY A 458 -12.65 19.62 7.39
C GLY A 458 -13.51 20.72 6.76
N SER A 459 -14.25 20.43 5.69
CA SER A 459 -15.08 21.40 4.98
C SER A 459 -14.32 22.70 4.70
N ALA A 460 -14.79 23.88 5.15
CA ALA A 460 -14.11 25.16 4.95
C ALA A 460 -12.67 25.20 5.50
N TRP A 461 -12.37 24.53 6.60
CA TRP A 461 -11.02 24.50 7.16
C TRP A 461 -10.01 23.82 6.23
N GLY A 462 -10.47 22.96 5.30
CA GLY A 462 -9.62 22.29 4.32
C GLY A 462 -8.91 23.25 3.35
N PHE A 463 -9.32 24.52 3.25
CA PHE A 463 -8.56 25.54 2.50
C PHE A 463 -7.16 25.79 3.09
N ALA A 464 -6.93 25.45 4.37
CA ALA A 464 -5.61 25.49 4.99
C ALA A 464 -4.60 24.52 4.37
N HIS A 465 -5.06 23.49 3.64
CA HIS A 465 -4.16 22.61 2.89
C HIS A 465 -3.47 23.32 1.72
N VAL A 466 -4.11 24.33 1.13
CA VAL A 466 -3.59 25.00 -0.08
C VAL A 466 -2.23 25.64 0.15
N PRO A 467 -2.05 26.55 1.14
CA PRO A 467 -0.74 27.14 1.39
C PRO A 467 0.29 26.13 1.89
N LEU A 468 -0.12 25.07 2.60
CA LEU A 468 0.78 23.97 2.99
C LEU A 468 1.37 23.28 1.76
N VAL A 469 0.52 22.81 0.83
CA VAL A 469 0.98 22.11 -0.39
C VAL A 469 1.86 23.03 -1.22
N ARG A 470 1.50 24.30 -1.37
CA ARG A 470 2.31 25.32 -2.05
C ARG A 470 3.70 25.42 -1.44
N ALA A 471 3.78 25.61 -0.13
CA ALA A 471 5.04 25.78 0.58
C ALA A 471 5.93 24.52 0.51
N LEU A 472 5.35 23.31 0.53
CA LEU A 472 6.10 22.08 0.32
C LEU A 472 6.74 22.06 -1.07
N VAL A 473 5.98 22.44 -2.10
CA VAL A 473 6.49 22.49 -3.49
C VAL A 473 7.60 23.55 -3.61
N GLU A 474 7.38 24.76 -3.09
CA GLU A 474 8.36 25.85 -3.11
C GLU A 474 9.63 25.50 -2.31
N ALA A 475 9.49 24.74 -1.25
CA ALA A 475 10.62 24.23 -0.46
C ALA A 475 11.38 23.06 -1.13
N GLY A 476 10.92 22.59 -2.31
CA GLY A 476 11.52 21.48 -3.02
C GLY A 476 11.26 20.10 -2.38
N ILE A 477 10.27 20.00 -1.48
CA ILE A 477 9.85 18.71 -0.91
C ILE A 477 9.05 17.97 -1.99
N PRO A 478 9.45 16.76 -2.36
CA PRO A 478 8.74 15.98 -3.38
C PRO A 478 7.34 15.59 -2.91
N ILE A 479 6.42 15.48 -3.85
CA ILE A 479 5.07 14.97 -3.63
C ILE A 479 4.83 13.85 -4.64
N ASP A 480 4.94 12.61 -4.19
CA ASP A 480 4.89 11.43 -5.07
C ASP A 480 3.50 10.81 -5.12
N MET A 481 2.71 10.97 -4.06
CA MET A 481 1.34 10.52 -3.97
C MET A 481 0.55 11.32 -2.92
N LEU A 482 -0.76 11.38 -3.07
CA LEU A 482 -1.63 12.06 -2.12
C LEU A 482 -2.82 11.16 -1.73
N SER A 483 -3.24 11.27 -0.50
CA SER A 483 -4.54 10.76 -0.07
C SER A 483 -5.37 11.90 0.55
N GLY A 484 -6.67 11.80 0.45
CA GLY A 484 -7.50 12.86 1.00
C GLY A 484 -8.92 12.42 1.33
N THR A 485 -9.50 13.11 2.30
CA THR A 485 -10.89 12.92 2.71
C THR A 485 -11.64 14.24 2.60
N SER A 486 -12.87 14.22 2.09
CA SER A 486 -13.71 15.41 1.99
C SER A 486 -13.01 16.55 1.23
N MET A 487 -12.90 17.76 1.80
CA MET A 487 -12.15 18.85 1.19
C MET A 487 -10.67 18.49 0.96
N GLY A 488 -10.07 17.67 1.81
CA GLY A 488 -8.71 17.15 1.58
C GLY A 488 -8.60 16.34 0.30
N SER A 489 -9.65 15.58 -0.09
CA SER A 489 -9.68 14.86 -1.37
C SER A 489 -9.77 15.81 -2.58
N VAL A 490 -10.50 16.91 -2.45
CA VAL A 490 -10.61 17.94 -3.51
C VAL A 490 -9.25 18.61 -3.74
N VAL A 491 -8.55 18.97 -2.66
CA VAL A 491 -7.19 19.53 -2.74
C VAL A 491 -6.20 18.51 -3.31
N ALA A 492 -6.23 17.27 -2.82
CA ALA A 492 -5.34 16.21 -3.27
C ALA A 492 -5.48 15.94 -4.78
N VAL A 493 -6.69 15.73 -5.26
CA VAL A 493 -6.98 15.42 -6.67
C VAL A 493 -6.75 16.65 -7.56
N GLY A 494 -7.12 17.85 -7.10
CA GLY A 494 -6.85 19.10 -7.82
C GLY A 494 -5.35 19.28 -8.06
N TYR A 495 -4.54 19.19 -7.01
CA TYR A 495 -3.09 19.28 -7.11
C TYR A 495 -2.50 18.14 -7.98
N ALA A 496 -2.93 16.93 -7.78
CA ALA A 496 -2.47 15.77 -8.55
C ALA A 496 -2.74 15.90 -10.06
N SER A 497 -3.79 16.65 -10.44
CA SER A 497 -4.23 16.87 -11.81
C SER A 497 -3.48 18.01 -12.51
N ARG A 498 -3.40 19.20 -11.89
CA ARG A 498 -2.90 20.43 -12.50
C ARG A 498 -1.88 21.19 -11.64
N GLY A 499 -1.40 20.58 -10.56
CA GLY A 499 -0.45 21.23 -9.66
C GLY A 499 -1.05 22.43 -8.94
N LEU A 500 -0.22 23.46 -8.72
CA LEU A 500 -0.61 24.66 -7.99
C LEU A 500 -1.71 25.47 -8.67
N GLU A 501 -1.83 25.43 -10.00
CA GLU A 501 -2.88 26.13 -10.74
C GLU A 501 -4.30 25.70 -10.29
N ALA A 502 -4.51 24.39 -10.05
CA ALA A 502 -5.79 23.91 -9.56
C ALA A 502 -6.10 24.43 -8.17
N LEU A 503 -5.08 24.60 -7.33
CA LEU A 503 -5.24 25.14 -5.98
C LEU A 503 -5.56 26.64 -6.00
N ASP A 504 -4.99 27.41 -6.92
CA ASP A 504 -5.36 28.81 -7.16
C ASP A 504 -6.80 28.92 -7.64
N ASP A 505 -7.20 28.09 -8.60
CA ASP A 505 -8.58 28.03 -9.07
C ASP A 505 -9.56 27.65 -7.96
N LEU A 506 -9.18 26.76 -7.04
CA LEU A 506 -9.99 26.38 -5.89
C LEU A 506 -10.25 27.57 -4.96
N ILE A 507 -9.20 28.32 -4.61
CA ILE A 507 -9.31 29.54 -3.78
C ILE A 507 -10.19 30.60 -4.46
N VAL A 508 -9.97 30.84 -5.75
CA VAL A 508 -10.74 31.84 -6.52
C VAL A 508 -12.20 31.43 -6.65
N SER A 509 -12.47 30.14 -6.79
CA SER A 509 -13.82 29.60 -6.96
C SER A 509 -14.62 29.50 -5.66
N ALA A 510 -13.98 29.60 -4.50
CA ALA A 510 -14.61 29.36 -3.20
C ALA A 510 -15.88 30.21 -2.94
N PRO A 511 -15.92 31.51 -3.21
CA PRO A 511 -17.15 32.33 -3.03
C PRO A 511 -18.30 31.92 -3.95
N GLU A 512 -18.00 31.64 -5.23
CA GLU A 512 -19.00 31.20 -6.20
C GLU A 512 -19.55 29.82 -5.82
N PHE A 513 -18.66 28.89 -5.43
CA PHE A 513 -19.04 27.56 -4.98
C PHE A 513 -19.93 27.61 -3.73
N ALA A 514 -19.57 28.42 -2.72
CA ALA A 514 -20.37 28.61 -1.52
C ALA A 514 -21.77 29.15 -1.85
N TRP A 515 -21.84 30.14 -2.72
CA TRP A 515 -23.11 30.75 -3.13
C TRP A 515 -23.99 29.72 -3.86
N ARG A 516 -23.43 28.99 -4.84
CA ARG A 516 -24.14 27.93 -5.57
C ARG A 516 -24.62 26.80 -4.65
N LEU A 517 -23.82 26.42 -3.66
CA LEU A 517 -24.17 25.39 -2.68
C LEU A 517 -25.33 25.84 -1.80
N ALA A 518 -25.37 27.12 -1.39
CA ALA A 518 -26.47 27.70 -0.58
C ALA A 518 -27.82 27.66 -1.32
N PHE A 519 -27.82 27.86 -2.64
CA PHE A 519 -29.06 27.85 -3.44
C PHE A 519 -29.44 26.48 -4.03
N SER A 520 -28.55 25.50 -3.98
CA SER A 520 -28.79 24.16 -4.56
C SER A 520 -28.15 23.05 -3.72
N PRO A 521 -28.47 22.94 -2.43
CA PRO A 521 -27.79 21.99 -1.54
C PRO A 521 -28.06 20.51 -1.91
N ILE A 522 -29.17 20.23 -2.61
CA ILE A 522 -29.61 18.87 -2.94
C ILE A 522 -28.98 18.36 -4.23
N THR A 523 -28.65 19.23 -5.19
CA THR A 523 -28.37 18.80 -6.57
C THR A 523 -26.90 18.47 -6.85
N ARG A 524 -25.96 18.75 -5.96
CA ARG A 524 -24.50 18.58 -6.16
C ARG A 524 -23.91 19.17 -7.45
N LYS A 525 -24.73 19.85 -8.29
CA LYS A 525 -24.25 20.57 -9.49
C LYS A 525 -23.11 21.54 -9.23
N PRO A 526 -23.08 22.24 -8.07
CA PRO A 526 -21.94 23.11 -7.73
C PRO A 526 -20.62 22.34 -7.66
N LEU A 527 -20.62 21.12 -7.09
CA LEU A 527 -19.43 20.27 -7.01
C LEU A 527 -19.00 19.78 -8.39
N ASP A 528 -19.97 19.42 -9.26
CA ASP A 528 -19.70 19.03 -10.63
C ASP A 528 -18.96 20.14 -11.41
N ALA A 529 -19.44 21.39 -11.28
CA ALA A 529 -18.82 22.54 -11.92
C ALA A 529 -17.39 22.82 -11.39
N LEU A 530 -17.22 22.74 -10.07
CA LEU A 530 -15.92 22.90 -9.44
C LEU A 530 -14.95 21.80 -9.88
N CYS A 531 -15.35 20.54 -9.81
CA CYS A 531 -14.50 19.40 -10.22
C CYS A 531 -14.10 19.49 -11.69
N ASN A 532 -15.04 19.81 -12.60
CA ASN A 532 -14.72 19.95 -14.03
C ASN A 532 -13.73 21.09 -14.31
N ARG A 533 -13.72 22.13 -13.47
CA ARG A 533 -12.75 23.23 -13.56
C ARG A 533 -11.36 22.84 -13.02
N LEU A 534 -11.32 22.15 -11.87
CA LEU A 534 -10.07 21.78 -11.21
C LEU A 534 -9.38 20.60 -11.89
N VAL A 535 -10.14 19.65 -12.44
CA VAL A 535 -9.65 18.35 -12.88
C VAL A 535 -10.14 18.02 -14.30
N PRO A 536 -9.35 18.31 -15.34
CA PRO A 536 -9.69 17.92 -16.71
C PRO A 536 -9.63 16.40 -16.91
N HIS A 537 -8.87 15.66 -16.08
CA HIS A 537 -8.78 14.22 -16.13
C HIS A 537 -10.09 13.57 -15.67
N ARG A 538 -10.58 12.62 -16.44
CA ARG A 538 -11.86 11.98 -16.13
C ARG A 538 -11.75 10.83 -15.14
N ARG A 539 -10.56 10.22 -15.02
CA ARG A 539 -10.30 9.04 -14.19
C ARG A 539 -9.13 9.24 -13.23
N LEU A 540 -9.21 8.64 -12.05
CA LEU A 540 -8.17 8.73 -11.03
C LEU A 540 -6.83 8.15 -11.50
N GLN A 541 -6.87 7.02 -12.20
CA GLN A 541 -5.67 6.37 -12.72
C GLN A 541 -4.96 7.16 -13.83
N ASP A 542 -5.59 8.20 -14.39
CA ASP A 542 -5.00 9.05 -15.42
C ASP A 542 -4.31 10.29 -14.86
N LEU A 543 -4.40 10.52 -13.56
CA LEU A 543 -3.76 11.65 -12.90
C LEU A 543 -2.23 11.58 -13.02
N PRO A 544 -1.54 12.70 -13.27
CA PRO A 544 -0.08 12.76 -13.30
C PRO A 544 0.61 12.29 -12.01
N ILE A 545 -0.01 12.57 -10.87
CA ILE A 545 0.39 12.09 -9.54
C ILE A 545 -0.75 11.24 -9.00
N PRO A 546 -0.48 10.04 -8.44
CA PRO A 546 -1.51 9.23 -7.81
C PRO A 546 -2.21 10.00 -6.68
N ALA A 547 -3.54 10.02 -6.72
CA ALA A 547 -4.34 10.62 -5.65
C ALA A 547 -5.49 9.68 -5.28
N PHE A 548 -5.70 9.52 -3.98
CA PHE A 548 -6.57 8.52 -3.38
C PHE A 548 -7.66 9.18 -2.52
N PRO A 549 -8.82 9.54 -3.11
CA PRO A 549 -9.99 9.96 -2.32
C PRO A 549 -10.49 8.82 -1.44
N VAL A 550 -10.87 9.15 -0.20
CA VAL A 550 -11.40 8.18 0.76
C VAL A 550 -12.86 8.49 1.08
N ALA A 551 -13.71 7.47 1.05
CA ALA A 551 -15.10 7.55 1.49
C ALA A 551 -15.43 6.35 2.41
N VAL A 552 -16.66 6.29 2.91
CA VAL A 552 -17.14 5.18 3.74
C VAL A 552 -18.38 4.57 3.09
N ASP A 553 -18.38 3.27 2.92
CA ASP A 553 -19.57 2.50 2.65
C ASP A 553 -20.46 2.49 3.90
N ILE A 554 -21.62 3.15 3.83
CA ILE A 554 -22.50 3.30 4.98
C ILE A 554 -23.18 1.97 5.39
N GLN A 555 -23.23 0.99 4.50
CA GLN A 555 -23.87 -0.30 4.78
C GLN A 555 -22.93 -1.22 5.57
N THR A 556 -21.64 -1.22 5.22
CA THR A 556 -20.64 -2.09 5.87
C THR A 556 -19.85 -1.37 6.95
N GLY A 557 -19.87 -0.02 6.99
CA GLY A 557 -19.06 0.79 7.90
C GLY A 557 -17.56 0.77 7.57
N ARG A 558 -17.17 0.39 6.34
CA ARG A 558 -15.77 0.31 5.93
C ARG A 558 -15.32 1.55 5.17
N ALA A 559 -14.08 1.97 5.43
CA ALA A 559 -13.44 2.98 4.60
C ALA A 559 -13.09 2.38 3.24
N CYS A 560 -13.41 3.10 2.20
CA CYS A 560 -13.12 2.77 0.80
C CYS A 560 -12.15 3.78 0.22
N VAL A 561 -11.03 3.30 -0.32
CA VAL A 561 -10.01 4.10 -1.01
C VAL A 561 -10.23 4.00 -2.51
N PHE A 562 -10.54 5.13 -3.15
CA PHE A 562 -10.73 5.16 -4.59
C PHE A 562 -9.38 5.27 -5.31
N ARG A 563 -8.98 4.19 -5.97
CA ARG A 563 -7.73 4.09 -6.75
C ARG A 563 -7.96 4.26 -8.24
N HIS A 564 -9.16 3.92 -8.70
CA HIS A 564 -9.57 3.88 -10.10
C HIS A 564 -10.96 4.46 -10.29
N GLY A 565 -11.35 4.69 -11.54
CA GLY A 565 -12.68 5.11 -11.90
C GLY A 565 -12.83 6.62 -12.02
N ALA A 566 -14.08 7.06 -12.15
CA ALA A 566 -14.39 8.46 -12.42
C ALA A 566 -14.02 9.38 -11.23
N VAL A 567 -13.17 10.38 -11.48
CA VAL A 567 -12.76 11.38 -10.48
C VAL A 567 -13.98 12.01 -9.81
N LEU A 568 -14.96 12.43 -10.60
CA LEU A 568 -16.15 13.11 -10.10
C LEU A 568 -16.96 12.25 -9.11
N ARG A 569 -17.10 10.94 -9.39
CA ARG A 569 -17.81 10.00 -8.51
C ARG A 569 -17.04 9.81 -7.19
N ALA A 570 -15.73 9.64 -7.26
CA ALA A 570 -14.89 9.48 -6.07
C ALA A 570 -14.93 10.72 -5.17
N LEU A 571 -14.86 11.92 -5.77
CA LEU A 571 -14.96 13.18 -5.01
C LEU A 571 -16.35 13.37 -4.40
N LYS A 572 -17.43 13.03 -5.15
CA LYS A 572 -18.80 13.05 -4.61
C LYS A 572 -18.99 12.10 -3.45
N ALA A 573 -18.42 10.90 -3.52
CA ALA A 573 -18.45 9.94 -2.44
C ALA A 573 -17.70 10.46 -1.21
N SER A 574 -16.46 10.95 -1.42
CA SER A 574 -15.59 11.46 -0.37
C SER A 574 -16.11 12.74 0.33
N THR A 575 -16.94 13.53 -0.36
CA THR A 575 -17.51 14.79 0.16
C THR A 575 -18.97 14.67 0.60
N ALA A 576 -19.52 13.46 0.65
CA ALA A 576 -20.91 13.22 1.05
C ALA A 576 -21.09 13.28 2.57
N VAL A 577 -20.93 14.48 3.16
CA VAL A 577 -21.06 14.71 4.61
C VAL A 577 -22.43 14.21 5.08
N PRO A 578 -22.51 13.25 6.01
CA PRO A 578 -23.77 12.74 6.51
C PRO A 578 -24.67 13.84 7.06
N VAL A 579 -25.98 13.62 6.91
CA VAL A 579 -27.03 14.57 7.31
C VAL A 579 -27.08 15.84 6.43
N ALA A 580 -25.92 16.35 5.98
CA ALA A 580 -25.84 17.58 5.16
C ALA A 580 -25.97 17.30 3.66
N ILE A 581 -25.43 16.16 3.20
CA ILE A 581 -25.37 15.81 1.77
C ILE A 581 -25.86 14.37 1.57
N VAL A 582 -26.65 14.17 0.52
CA VAL A 582 -27.16 12.82 0.14
C VAL A 582 -25.98 11.91 -0.19
N PRO A 583 -25.95 10.65 0.31
CA PRO A 583 -24.92 9.67 -0.04
C PRO A 583 -24.79 9.49 -1.55
N GLU A 584 -23.55 9.33 -2.03
CA GLU A 584 -23.30 8.99 -3.43
C GLU A 584 -23.51 7.50 -3.64
N ILE A 585 -24.20 7.13 -4.71
CA ILE A 585 -24.40 5.73 -5.08
C ILE A 585 -23.47 5.40 -6.24
N VAL A 586 -22.53 4.50 -5.99
CA VAL A 586 -21.63 3.98 -7.01
C VAL A 586 -21.83 2.47 -7.06
N ASP A 587 -22.32 1.97 -8.18
CA ASP A 587 -22.60 0.54 -8.42
C ASP A 587 -23.41 -0.15 -7.32
N GLY A 588 -24.46 0.54 -6.85
CA GLY A 588 -25.37 0.03 -5.83
C GLY A 588 -24.89 0.23 -4.39
N ILE A 589 -23.64 0.63 -4.17
CA ILE A 589 -23.08 0.92 -2.85
C ILE A 589 -23.31 2.39 -2.51
N ARG A 590 -23.73 2.64 -1.26
CA ARG A 590 -24.00 4.00 -0.76
C ARG A 590 -22.80 4.51 0.02
N TYR A 591 -22.14 5.54 -0.52
CA TYR A 591 -20.97 6.15 0.08
C TYR A 591 -21.29 7.46 0.79
N VAL A 592 -20.65 7.66 1.92
CA VAL A 592 -20.63 8.92 2.70
C VAL A 592 -19.20 9.38 2.90
N ASP A 593 -19.05 10.61 3.41
CA ASP A 593 -17.75 11.23 3.68
C ASP A 593 -16.82 10.30 4.47
N GLY A 594 -15.58 10.17 3.98
CA GLY A 594 -14.56 9.31 4.58
C GLY A 594 -14.15 9.69 6.00
N GLY A 595 -14.38 10.95 6.38
CA GLY A 595 -13.97 11.48 7.67
C GLY A 595 -14.55 10.78 8.88
N ILE A 596 -15.66 10.06 8.72
CA ILE A 596 -16.26 9.28 9.80
C ILE A 596 -15.32 8.18 10.29
N MET A 597 -14.61 7.51 9.37
CA MET A 597 -13.76 6.36 9.68
C MET A 597 -12.28 6.66 9.48
N ASN A 598 -11.92 7.42 8.46
CA ASN A 598 -10.54 7.71 8.08
C ASN A 598 -10.39 9.18 7.67
N ASN A 599 -10.38 10.06 8.69
CA ASN A 599 -10.38 11.51 8.44
C ASN A 599 -9.06 12.02 7.87
N VAL A 600 -7.92 11.52 8.38
CA VAL A 600 -6.57 11.81 7.85
C VAL A 600 -6.00 10.51 7.32
N PRO A 601 -6.13 10.21 6.02
CA PRO A 601 -5.96 8.87 5.49
C PRO A 601 -4.48 8.48 5.28
N VAL A 602 -3.69 8.51 6.36
CA VAL A 602 -2.28 8.09 6.41
C VAL A 602 -2.14 6.61 6.05
N SER A 603 -3.04 5.74 6.55
CA SER A 603 -3.02 4.31 6.26
C SER A 603 -3.07 4.01 4.77
N CYS A 604 -3.86 4.78 4.01
CA CYS A 604 -3.91 4.67 2.55
C CYS A 604 -2.52 4.85 1.91
N LEU A 605 -1.76 5.86 2.33
CA LEU A 605 -0.43 6.13 1.77
C LEU A 605 0.59 5.05 2.17
N VAL A 606 0.46 4.51 3.39
CA VAL A 606 1.27 3.36 3.82
C VAL A 606 0.99 2.15 2.92
N GLU A 607 -0.28 1.89 2.63
CA GLU A 607 -0.70 0.82 1.72
C GLU A 607 -0.19 1.02 0.29
N GLU A 608 -0.16 2.25 -0.19
CA GLU A 608 0.37 2.60 -1.52
C GLU A 608 1.90 2.68 -1.58
N GLY A 609 2.59 2.39 -0.47
CA GLY A 609 4.05 2.32 -0.42
C GLY A 609 4.75 3.66 -0.25
N ALA A 610 4.09 4.67 0.34
CA ALA A 610 4.78 5.90 0.73
C ALA A 610 5.78 5.61 1.85
N ASP A 611 6.99 6.12 1.70
CA ASP A 611 8.09 5.89 2.64
C ASP A 611 8.17 7.00 3.69
N PHE A 612 7.88 8.23 3.30
CA PHE A 612 7.81 9.40 4.18
C PHE A 612 6.45 10.06 4.03
N ILE A 613 5.69 10.18 5.11
CA ILE A 613 4.33 10.70 5.08
C ILE A 613 4.22 11.99 5.87
N ILE A 614 3.64 13.00 5.23
CA ILE A 614 3.25 14.28 5.82
C ILE A 614 1.73 14.26 5.97
N ALA A 615 1.23 14.41 7.19
CA ALA A 615 -0.20 14.51 7.46
C ALA A 615 -0.63 15.95 7.71
N SER A 616 -1.85 16.30 7.27
CA SER A 616 -2.47 17.58 7.59
C SER A 616 -3.85 17.38 8.19
N ASN A 617 -4.00 17.67 9.48
CA ASN A 617 -5.27 17.58 10.22
C ASN A 617 -5.79 18.99 10.51
N VAL A 618 -6.77 19.44 9.74
CA VAL A 618 -7.30 20.80 9.80
C VAL A 618 -8.48 20.98 10.75
N ILE A 619 -9.00 19.91 11.36
CA ILE A 619 -10.10 20.05 12.34
C ILE A 619 -9.51 20.60 13.66
N PRO A 620 -9.90 21.83 14.07
CA PRO A 620 -9.28 22.51 15.21
C PRO A 620 -9.61 21.81 16.54
N ALA A 621 -8.71 21.95 17.53
CA ALA A 621 -9.00 21.54 18.89
C ALA A 621 -10.24 22.28 19.42
N PRO A 622 -11.15 21.60 20.18
CA PRO A 622 -12.24 22.30 20.83
C PRO A 622 -11.63 23.39 21.70
N ALA A 623 -12.08 24.65 21.51
CA ALA A 623 -11.77 25.68 22.45
C ALA A 623 -12.24 25.18 23.82
N ARG A 624 -11.43 25.30 24.88
CA ARG A 624 -11.98 25.28 26.23
C ARG A 624 -13.07 26.31 26.20
N LEU A 625 -14.33 25.90 26.27
CA LEU A 625 -15.47 26.77 26.25
C LEU A 625 -15.23 27.77 27.37
N ALA A 626 -14.68 28.95 27.03
CA ALA A 626 -14.97 30.12 27.83
C ALA A 626 -16.49 30.15 27.85
N ARG A 627 -17.09 29.98 29.02
CA ARG A 627 -18.51 30.17 29.21
C ARG A 627 -18.83 31.52 28.60
N GLU A 628 -19.21 31.55 27.33
CA GLU A 628 -19.91 32.69 26.77
C GLU A 628 -21.15 32.82 27.62
N LYS A 629 -21.20 33.85 28.43
CA LYS A 629 -22.38 34.21 29.17
C LYS A 629 -23.45 34.49 28.12
N HIS A 630 -24.23 33.47 27.80
CA HIS A 630 -25.39 33.66 26.94
C HIS A 630 -26.31 34.67 27.63
N LYS A 631 -26.53 35.76 26.96
CA LYS A 631 -27.30 36.92 27.50
C LYS A 631 -28.79 36.60 27.71
N TRP A 632 -29.28 35.44 27.16
CA TRP A 632 -30.69 35.08 27.23
C TRP A 632 -30.89 33.56 27.31
N PRO A 633 -31.29 32.99 28.47
CA PRO A 633 -31.49 31.51 28.61
C PRO A 633 -32.61 30.96 27.72
N ILE A 634 -33.60 31.77 27.32
CA ILE A 634 -34.72 31.38 26.47
C ILE A 634 -34.26 31.10 25.03
N THR A 635 -33.29 31.81 24.48
CA THR A 635 -32.77 31.58 23.14
C THR A 635 -31.97 30.30 23.05
N GLU A 636 -31.31 29.91 24.14
CA GLU A 636 -30.57 28.64 24.25
C GLU A 636 -31.52 27.43 24.25
N ILE A 637 -32.61 27.52 25.04
CA ILE A 637 -33.64 26.46 25.07
C ILE A 637 -34.36 26.34 23.72
N LEU A 638 -34.69 27.46 23.08
CA LEU A 638 -35.32 27.47 21.73
C LEU A 638 -34.37 26.91 20.69
N SER A 639 -33.06 27.15 20.76
CA SER A 639 -32.09 26.56 19.82
C SER A 639 -31.96 25.05 20.00
N GLN A 640 -32.00 24.54 21.23
CA GLN A 640 -31.93 23.10 21.52
C GLN A 640 -33.19 22.32 21.08
N ILE A 641 -34.35 22.97 21.07
CA ILE A 641 -35.63 22.38 20.68
C ILE A 641 -35.84 22.45 19.15
N SER A 642 -35.20 23.40 18.47
CA SER A 642 -35.36 23.58 17.03
C SER A 642 -34.73 22.45 16.24
N PRO A 643 -35.34 21.99 15.11
CA PRO A 643 -34.73 21.03 14.20
C PRO A 643 -33.34 21.45 13.70
N LEU A 644 -33.16 22.76 13.51
CA LEU A 644 -31.89 23.37 13.05
C LEU A 644 -30.81 23.28 14.14
N GLY A 645 -31.15 23.49 15.41
CA GLY A 645 -30.22 23.35 16.53
C GLY A 645 -29.75 21.89 16.70
N ARG A 646 -30.68 20.96 16.66
CA ARG A 646 -30.35 19.51 16.70
C ARG A 646 -29.46 19.07 15.54
N PHE A 647 -29.69 19.58 14.36
CA PHE A 647 -28.86 19.36 13.18
C PHE A 647 -27.42 19.88 13.40
N GLN A 648 -27.28 21.11 13.92
CA GLN A 648 -25.97 21.68 14.23
C GLN A 648 -25.22 20.88 15.30
N ASP A 649 -25.89 20.42 16.34
CA ASP A 649 -25.28 19.60 17.39
C ASP A 649 -24.86 18.23 16.87
N ALA A 650 -25.64 17.60 16.00
CA ALA A 650 -25.28 16.35 15.34
C ALA A 650 -24.03 16.52 14.47
N LEU A 651 -23.96 17.58 13.67
CA LEU A 651 -22.76 17.89 12.88
C LEU A 651 -21.55 18.16 13.77
N ARG A 652 -21.68 18.96 14.83
CA ARG A 652 -20.58 19.25 15.78
C ARG A 652 -20.06 17.96 16.42
N SER A 653 -20.98 17.10 16.90
CA SER A 653 -20.62 15.81 17.51
C SER A 653 -19.86 14.92 16.52
N MET A 654 -20.32 14.85 15.27
CA MET A 654 -19.65 14.12 14.20
C MET A 654 -18.22 14.65 13.97
N PHE A 655 -18.06 15.98 13.86
CA PHE A 655 -16.73 16.57 13.66
C PHE A 655 -15.79 16.40 14.85
N LEU A 656 -16.29 16.34 16.08
CA LEU A 656 -15.49 15.99 17.24
C LEU A 656 -14.97 14.56 17.18
N MET A 657 -15.80 13.62 16.75
CA MET A 657 -15.37 12.21 16.53
C MET A 657 -14.36 12.12 15.39
N MET A 658 -14.62 12.79 14.25
CA MET A 658 -13.69 12.86 13.11
C MET A 658 -12.33 13.43 13.49
N ARG A 659 -12.32 14.45 14.35
CA ARG A 659 -11.09 15.06 14.85
C ARG A 659 -10.28 14.09 15.70
N ASP A 660 -10.90 13.41 16.64
CA ASP A 660 -10.22 12.48 17.52
C ASP A 660 -9.64 11.30 16.72
N ALA A 661 -10.41 10.73 15.79
CA ALA A 661 -9.95 9.74 14.85
C ALA A 661 -8.80 10.27 13.99
N GLY A 662 -8.95 11.46 13.40
CA GLY A 662 -7.92 12.09 12.57
C GLY A 662 -6.63 12.39 13.31
N THR A 663 -6.70 12.75 14.59
CA THR A 663 -5.51 12.97 15.43
C THR A 663 -4.73 11.67 15.65
N ARG A 664 -5.43 10.56 15.94
CA ARG A 664 -4.79 9.23 16.06
C ARG A 664 -4.20 8.76 14.73
N GLN A 665 -4.90 8.96 13.62
CA GLN A 665 -4.44 8.58 12.28
C GLN A 665 -3.22 9.40 11.86
N ALA A 666 -3.24 10.72 12.08
CA ALA A 666 -2.14 11.61 11.76
C ALA A 666 -0.86 11.30 12.58
N ALA A 667 -1.00 10.76 13.79
CA ALA A 667 0.13 10.34 14.62
C ALA A 667 0.98 9.22 14.00
N SER A 668 0.47 8.52 12.99
CA SER A 668 1.20 7.50 12.24
C SER A 668 2.09 8.08 11.13
N ALA A 669 1.99 9.39 10.84
CA ALA A 669 2.85 10.08 9.88
C ALA A 669 4.17 10.52 10.54
N GLN A 670 5.21 10.75 9.72
CA GLN A 670 6.48 11.27 10.20
C GLN A 670 6.39 12.71 10.69
N VAL A 671 5.51 13.51 10.08
CA VAL A 671 5.23 14.90 10.47
C VAL A 671 3.75 15.21 10.29
N THR A 672 3.20 15.99 11.22
CA THR A 672 1.78 16.38 11.19
C THR A 672 1.64 17.89 11.28
N PHE A 673 0.92 18.49 10.32
CA PHE A 673 0.47 19.86 10.34
C PHE A 673 -0.93 19.95 10.93
N ALA A 674 -1.10 20.74 11.97
CA ALA A 674 -2.37 20.98 12.65
C ALA A 674 -2.60 22.49 12.83
N PRO A 675 -3.09 23.20 11.79
CA PRO A 675 -3.18 24.66 11.78
C PRO A 675 -4.23 25.22 12.72
N SER A 676 -4.01 26.48 13.13
CA SER A 676 -4.92 27.24 14.00
C SER A 676 -6.02 27.92 13.17
N VAL A 677 -7.11 27.19 12.87
CA VAL A 677 -8.25 27.69 12.06
C VAL A 677 -9.56 27.89 12.85
N ARG A 678 -9.48 27.92 14.19
CA ARG A 678 -10.69 27.93 15.07
C ARG A 678 -11.53 29.19 14.95
N GLN A 679 -11.01 30.28 14.41
CA GLN A 679 -11.74 31.57 14.22
C GLN A 679 -12.76 31.48 13.08
N TYR A 680 -12.71 30.42 12.26
CA TYR A 680 -13.64 30.21 11.14
C TYR A 680 -14.61 29.07 11.43
N ASN A 681 -15.85 29.23 10.92
CA ASN A 681 -16.85 28.19 11.02
C ASN A 681 -16.70 27.14 9.88
N LEU A 682 -17.13 25.94 10.16
CA LEU A 682 -17.11 24.80 9.25
C LEU A 682 -17.75 25.08 7.87
N VAL A 683 -18.81 25.90 7.84
CA VAL A 683 -19.61 26.19 6.64
C VAL A 683 -19.18 27.48 5.92
N GLU A 684 -18.16 28.17 6.39
CA GLU A 684 -17.68 29.45 5.80
C GLU A 684 -16.80 29.21 4.57
N ILE A 685 -17.28 28.44 3.60
CA ILE A 685 -16.54 28.12 2.36
C ILE A 685 -16.14 29.39 1.61
N GLN A 686 -16.96 30.44 1.63
CA GLN A 686 -16.65 31.73 1.03
C GLN A 686 -15.42 32.41 1.62
N ALA A 687 -15.03 32.06 2.85
CA ALA A 687 -13.85 32.56 3.51
C ALA A 687 -12.56 31.81 3.12
N GLY A 688 -12.60 30.93 2.13
CA GLY A 688 -11.48 30.06 1.77
C GLY A 688 -10.14 30.77 1.63
N ARG A 689 -10.10 31.97 0.98
CA ARG A 689 -8.89 32.76 0.87
C ARG A 689 -8.39 33.22 2.25
N LYS A 690 -9.28 33.73 3.11
CA LYS A 690 -8.92 34.19 4.46
C LYS A 690 -8.43 33.06 5.36
N ILE A 691 -9.02 31.86 5.20
CA ILE A 691 -8.56 30.65 5.90
C ILE A 691 -7.16 30.28 5.46
N ALA A 692 -6.90 30.27 4.16
CA ALA A 692 -5.58 30.00 3.61
C ALA A 692 -4.53 31.02 4.12
N GLU A 693 -4.80 32.29 4.01
CA GLU A 693 -3.92 33.40 4.48
C GLU A 693 -3.66 33.31 6.00
N SER A 694 -4.65 32.88 6.79
CA SER A 694 -4.53 32.87 8.26
C SER A 694 -3.52 31.83 8.78
N VAL A 695 -3.20 30.81 8.02
CA VAL A 695 -2.25 29.76 8.43
C VAL A 695 -0.84 29.98 7.87
N GLU A 696 -0.65 30.92 6.94
CA GLU A 696 0.66 31.24 6.37
C GLU A 696 1.75 31.53 7.42
N PRO A 697 1.48 32.21 8.55
CA PRO A 697 2.50 32.41 9.57
C PRO A 697 3.03 31.15 10.25
N GLU A 698 2.24 30.07 10.26
CA GLU A 698 2.63 28.78 10.87
C GLU A 698 3.48 27.91 9.94
N ILE A 699 3.40 28.15 8.63
CA ILE A 699 4.00 27.31 7.60
C ILE A 699 5.54 27.31 7.62
N PRO A 700 6.26 28.43 7.72
CA PRO A 700 7.73 28.40 7.66
C PRO A 700 8.36 27.48 8.70
N ALA A 701 7.90 27.52 9.93
CA ALA A 701 8.40 26.66 11.01
C ALA A 701 8.09 25.18 10.71
N PHE A 702 6.92 24.89 10.16
CA PHE A 702 6.56 23.53 9.79
C PHE A 702 7.40 23.02 8.61
N ILE A 703 7.66 23.84 7.61
CA ILE A 703 8.51 23.46 6.47
C ILE A 703 9.94 23.14 6.91
N GLU A 704 10.50 23.92 7.83
CA GLU A 704 11.83 23.60 8.37
C GLU A 704 11.84 22.26 9.14
N LEU A 705 10.80 21.97 9.90
CA LEU A 705 10.63 20.66 10.55
C LEU A 705 10.54 19.52 9.51
N VAL A 706 9.77 19.72 8.42
CA VAL A 706 9.68 18.73 7.34
C VAL A 706 11.03 18.49 6.69
N LYS A 707 11.77 19.56 6.34
CA LYS A 707 13.12 19.47 5.76
C LYS A 707 14.08 18.71 6.68
N GLU A 708 14.08 19.04 7.96
CA GLU A 708 14.91 18.36 8.96
C GLU A 708 14.59 16.85 9.00
N LYS A 709 13.31 16.51 9.17
CA LYS A 709 12.85 15.13 9.29
C LYS A 709 13.08 14.33 8.00
N TYR A 710 12.80 14.93 6.84
CA TYR A 710 13.01 14.27 5.56
C TYR A 710 14.51 14.07 5.28
N LYS A 711 15.34 15.06 5.57
CA LYS A 711 16.80 14.94 5.46
C LYS A 711 17.36 13.86 6.40
N ALA A 712 16.87 13.80 7.64
CA ALA A 712 17.25 12.74 8.59
C ALA A 712 16.80 11.38 8.09
N PHE A 713 15.57 11.29 7.56
CA PHE A 713 15.02 10.09 6.95
C PHE A 713 15.89 9.59 5.78
N CYS A 714 16.28 10.46 4.85
CA CYS A 714 17.17 10.10 3.74
C CYS A 714 18.57 9.70 4.22
N ARG A 715 19.13 10.41 5.19
CA ARG A 715 20.46 10.09 5.78
C ARG A 715 20.49 8.74 6.49
N ASN A 716 19.47 8.42 7.29
CA ASN A 716 19.41 7.14 8.02
C ASN A 716 19.31 5.92 7.08
N ARG A 717 19.09 6.13 5.79
CA ARG A 717 19.17 5.10 4.75
C ARG A 717 20.56 4.97 4.14
N ASP A 718 21.40 5.96 4.37
CA ASP A 718 22.80 5.93 3.93
C ASP A 718 23.72 5.13 4.86
N TYR A 719 23.17 4.63 6.00
CA TYR A 719 23.88 3.79 6.95
C TYR A 719 23.49 2.32 6.93
#